data_2b8842e0de087ecb819c68b76b7f9191
#
_entry.id   2b8842e0de087ecb819c68b76b7f9191
#
_cell.length_a   1.000
_cell.length_b   1.000
_cell.length_c   1.000
_cell.angle_alpha   90.00
_cell.angle_beta   90.00
_cell.angle_gamma   90.00
#
_symmetry.space_group_name_H-M   'P 1'
#
loop_
_entity.id
_entity.type
_entity.pdbx_description
1 polymer ?
#
loop_
_entity_poly.entity_id
_entity_poly.type
_entity_poly.pdbx_seq_one_letter_code
_entity_poly.pdbx_strand_id
1 'polypeptide(L)'
;MSDTDQLSAPAEAAADSTPMTHRQILEALIGLLAGLFTALLSTTIVSTALPTIIGDLKGSQTAYAWVITTALLANAASTPIWGKLADLFNKKLLVQSSLVIFVIGSVMAGLAHNVPILLAARVVQGIGMGGLTALVVAIIGSIVSPRERGRYSGYMGAVMAVSMSGGPILGGVIVDSPLGWRWCFFVCIPLAVIALLLLQRTLHITTERKDDVSIDWLGALLLTAGVSVLLIWVSFAGKAGYYDWISRETAMYVGGGVALLILTVLVEAKVKSPIIPLKIVTERTTGLAIIASVAVGVGLFGATTFLGQYFQTARGYSPTAAGLLSIPLVAGMLVSSVGSGQLISRFGKWKPFIVTGSFLLVVGFGLLGTLDHATNLWLVGVFIAIVGLGTGMLMQNLVLAVQNTVSVQNIGAASSTVAFFRTFGGAIGVSVLGSVLATRVADNSASGLAALGVPAGSNGGGTLDIGSLPDPIAAVIRTAYGDATGRIFLIAGFVALVTVLAVLFIPNRPLRTTIDLKPQGEQAVPVEDSDVQGETAVDMQKDEARTDTADTTEIAPVTAPVGKHEAAEGSAPFDGLSTDARDRLLSLLLPKPAETLDALEEAEVLRAEVAELQQELDSKMLSFDAVCERLRRLGLSEDQIARVLGDVHVPDVHSRFDASHN
;
A
#
# COMPACT_ATOMS: atom_id res chain seq x y z
N MET A 1 63.38 10.36 -9.15
CA MET A 1 62.45 9.58 -9.95
C MET A 1 61.51 8.99 -8.94
N SER A 2 60.68 9.69 -8.44
CA SER A 2 59.40 10.43 -8.71
C SER A 2 58.25 9.46 -8.55
N ASP A 3 57.80 9.34 -7.28
CA ASP A 3 56.50 8.85 -6.87
C ASP A 3 55.48 9.98 -7.05
N THR A 4 54.74 9.97 -8.14
CA THR A 4 53.58 10.83 -8.39
C THR A 4 52.62 10.09 -9.28
N ASP A 5 51.94 9.04 -8.72
CA ASP A 5 50.81 8.42 -9.40
C ASP A 5 49.92 7.66 -8.39
N GLN A 6 49.28 8.40 -7.48
CA GLN A 6 48.14 7.88 -6.73
C GLN A 6 47.35 9.05 -6.12
N LEU A 7 46.52 9.72 -6.88
CA LEU A 7 45.40 10.54 -6.37
C LEU A 7 44.53 10.99 -7.54
N SER A 8 43.84 10.03 -8.14
CA SER A 8 42.69 10.38 -9.01
C SER A 8 41.72 9.18 -9.13
N ALA A 9 40.88 9.03 -8.13
CA ALA A 9 39.55 8.40 -8.17
C ALA A 9 38.96 8.46 -6.75
N PRO A 10 37.66 8.61 -6.55
CA PRO A 10 36.59 8.79 -7.53
C PRO A 10 35.67 9.97 -7.19
N ALA A 11 35.55 10.89 -8.10
CA ALA A 11 34.46 11.91 -8.06
C ALA A 11 33.16 11.43 -8.77
N GLU A 12 33.13 10.19 -9.23
CA GLU A 12 32.00 9.66 -10.03
C GLU A 12 30.90 8.95 -9.22
N ALA A 13 31.09 8.76 -7.91
CA ALA A 13 30.09 8.06 -7.07
C ALA A 13 29.07 8.98 -6.36
N ALA A 14 29.17 10.29 -6.53
CA ALA A 14 28.27 11.26 -5.89
C ALA A 14 27.17 11.84 -6.82
N ALA A 15 27.10 11.39 -8.05
CA ALA A 15 26.19 11.93 -9.05
C ALA A 15 25.04 10.98 -9.34
N ASP A 16 24.09 10.80 -8.41
CA ASP A 16 22.70 10.45 -8.76
C ASP A 16 21.72 10.40 -7.58
N SER A 17 21.80 11.34 -6.66
CA SER A 17 20.79 11.48 -5.60
C SER A 17 19.75 12.58 -5.88
N THR A 18 19.54 12.96 -7.14
CA THR A 18 18.42 13.84 -7.48
C THR A 18 17.10 13.10 -7.27
N PRO A 19 16.16 13.68 -6.49
CA PRO A 19 14.84 13.08 -6.31
C PRO A 19 14.18 12.87 -7.67
N MET A 20 13.58 11.70 -7.89
CA MET A 20 12.88 11.40 -9.14
C MET A 20 11.77 12.44 -9.37
N THR A 21 11.70 12.99 -10.58
CA THR A 21 10.63 13.90 -10.95
C THR A 21 9.27 13.18 -10.95
N HIS A 22 8.19 13.93 -10.73
CA HIS A 22 6.82 13.38 -10.77
C HIS A 22 6.54 12.57 -12.04
N ARG A 23 7.06 13.01 -13.19
CA ARG A 23 6.92 12.30 -14.47
C ARG A 23 7.64 10.93 -14.46
N GLN A 24 8.86 10.89 -13.96
CA GLN A 24 9.63 9.63 -13.84
C GLN A 24 8.96 8.63 -12.88
N ILE A 25 8.40 9.14 -11.77
CA ILE A 25 7.61 8.32 -10.84
C ILE A 25 6.38 7.75 -11.53
N LEU A 26 5.63 8.55 -12.29
CA LEU A 26 4.45 8.09 -13.03
C LEU A 26 4.82 7.07 -14.11
N GLU A 27 5.90 7.29 -14.86
CA GLU A 27 6.39 6.35 -15.86
C GLU A 27 6.76 4.99 -15.22
N ALA A 28 7.47 5.00 -14.09
CA ALA A 28 7.79 3.79 -13.34
C ALA A 28 6.52 3.07 -12.82
N LEU A 29 5.54 3.84 -12.34
CA LEU A 29 4.28 3.32 -11.81
C LEU A 29 3.41 2.67 -12.87
N ILE A 30 3.36 3.18 -14.09
CA ILE A 30 2.52 2.62 -15.17
C ILE A 30 2.87 1.14 -15.39
N GLY A 31 4.15 0.80 -15.50
CA GLY A 31 4.59 -0.58 -15.65
C GLY A 31 4.25 -1.47 -14.43
N LEU A 32 4.47 -0.93 -13.21
CA LEU A 32 4.17 -1.64 -11.97
C LEU A 32 2.66 -1.89 -11.81
N LEU A 33 1.85 -0.86 -12.07
CA LEU A 33 0.40 -0.94 -11.95
C LEU A 33 -0.22 -1.83 -13.05
N ALA A 34 0.36 -1.85 -14.25
CA ALA A 34 -0.05 -2.78 -15.31
C ALA A 34 0.19 -4.25 -14.93
N GLY A 35 1.34 -4.55 -14.29
CA GLY A 35 1.63 -5.88 -13.75
C GLY A 35 0.65 -6.27 -12.64
N LEU A 36 0.40 -5.37 -11.68
CA LEU A 36 -0.56 -5.60 -10.59
C LEU A 36 -2.00 -5.77 -11.12
N PHE A 37 -2.40 -4.94 -12.08
CA PHE A 37 -3.70 -5.04 -12.78
C PHE A 37 -3.88 -6.43 -13.38
N THR A 38 -2.90 -6.90 -14.13
CA THR A 38 -2.95 -8.21 -14.81
C THR A 38 -3.11 -9.35 -13.80
N ALA A 39 -2.37 -9.32 -12.69
CA ALA A 39 -2.45 -10.36 -11.66
C ALA A 39 -3.80 -10.39 -10.95
N LEU A 40 -4.34 -9.23 -10.57
CA LEU A 40 -5.63 -9.13 -9.88
C LEU A 40 -6.79 -9.45 -10.82
N LEU A 41 -6.73 -8.97 -12.06
CA LEU A 41 -7.72 -9.26 -13.10
C LEU A 41 -7.81 -10.77 -13.38
N SER A 42 -6.65 -11.44 -13.50
CA SER A 42 -6.60 -12.90 -13.69
C SER A 42 -7.34 -13.66 -12.58
N THR A 43 -7.18 -13.24 -11.34
CA THR A 43 -7.84 -13.90 -10.19
C THR A 43 -9.36 -13.80 -10.30
N THR A 44 -9.88 -12.63 -10.65
CA THR A 44 -11.31 -12.37 -10.74
C THR A 44 -11.94 -13.00 -12.00
N ILE A 45 -11.25 -13.00 -13.14
CA ILE A 45 -11.65 -13.72 -14.34
C ILE A 45 -11.80 -15.21 -14.05
N VAL A 46 -10.80 -15.83 -13.43
CA VAL A 46 -10.81 -17.26 -13.13
C VAL A 46 -11.93 -17.62 -12.14
N SER A 47 -12.16 -16.79 -11.13
CA SER A 47 -13.26 -17.01 -10.17
C SER A 47 -14.64 -17.08 -10.86
N THR A 48 -14.85 -16.26 -11.89
CA THR A 48 -16.08 -16.25 -12.69
C THR A 48 -16.20 -17.47 -13.59
N ALA A 49 -15.09 -17.89 -14.22
CA ALA A 49 -15.04 -19.03 -15.12
C ALA A 49 -15.03 -20.39 -14.40
N LEU A 50 -14.79 -20.40 -13.11
CA LEU A 50 -14.47 -21.61 -12.34
C LEU A 50 -15.54 -22.72 -12.40
N PRO A 51 -16.87 -22.43 -12.35
CA PRO A 51 -17.88 -23.46 -12.54
C PRO A 51 -17.72 -24.22 -13.86
N THR A 52 -17.50 -23.50 -14.95
CA THR A 52 -17.28 -24.06 -16.30
C THR A 52 -15.98 -24.86 -16.37
N ILE A 53 -14.90 -24.33 -15.77
CA ILE A 53 -13.59 -25.02 -15.73
C ILE A 53 -13.70 -26.35 -15.02
N ILE A 54 -14.34 -26.39 -13.86
CA ILE A 54 -14.47 -27.62 -13.05
C ILE A 54 -15.41 -28.60 -13.73
N GLY A 55 -16.48 -28.13 -14.37
CA GLY A 55 -17.36 -28.97 -15.18
C GLY A 55 -16.63 -29.66 -16.34
N ASP A 56 -15.85 -28.90 -17.13
CA ASP A 56 -15.10 -29.42 -18.28
C ASP A 56 -13.99 -30.43 -17.85
N LEU A 57 -13.31 -30.15 -16.76
CA LEU A 57 -12.29 -31.05 -16.19
C LEU A 57 -12.87 -32.20 -15.36
N LYS A 58 -14.20 -32.36 -15.31
CA LYS A 58 -14.92 -33.38 -14.54
C LYS A 58 -14.48 -33.41 -13.06
N GLY A 59 -14.22 -32.22 -12.51
CA GLY A 59 -13.80 -32.02 -11.14
C GLY A 59 -14.96 -32.06 -10.16
N SER A 60 -14.64 -32.35 -8.89
CA SER A 60 -15.63 -32.31 -7.79
C SER A 60 -15.81 -30.89 -7.25
N GLN A 61 -16.86 -30.69 -6.43
CA GLN A 61 -17.05 -29.46 -5.66
C GLN A 61 -15.84 -29.13 -4.76
N THR A 62 -15.16 -30.17 -4.30
CA THR A 62 -13.90 -30.06 -3.57
C THR A 62 -12.80 -29.44 -4.43
N ALA A 63 -12.68 -29.88 -5.69
CA ALA A 63 -11.71 -29.34 -6.63
C ALA A 63 -11.96 -27.83 -6.90
N TYR A 64 -13.22 -27.42 -6.96
CA TYR A 64 -13.60 -26.00 -7.06
C TYR A 64 -12.97 -25.16 -5.94
N ALA A 65 -13.15 -25.57 -4.70
CA ALA A 65 -12.56 -24.90 -3.55
C ALA A 65 -11.03 -24.89 -3.61
N TRP A 66 -10.41 -26.01 -3.98
CA TRP A 66 -8.95 -26.12 -4.08
C TRP A 66 -8.33 -25.20 -5.13
N VAL A 67 -8.94 -25.01 -6.27
CA VAL A 67 -8.42 -24.11 -7.33
C VAL A 67 -8.31 -22.66 -6.84
N ILE A 68 -9.24 -22.19 -6.05
CA ILE A 68 -9.17 -20.85 -5.43
C ILE A 68 -8.14 -20.84 -4.29
N THR A 69 -8.25 -21.82 -3.38
CA THR A 69 -7.43 -21.87 -2.16
C THR A 69 -5.95 -21.99 -2.47
N THR A 70 -5.53 -22.82 -3.42
CA THR A 70 -4.10 -22.99 -3.76
C THR A 70 -3.45 -21.70 -4.26
N ALA A 71 -4.15 -20.92 -5.08
CA ALA A 71 -3.62 -19.64 -5.55
C ALA A 71 -3.51 -18.61 -4.42
N LEU A 72 -4.55 -18.50 -3.57
CA LEU A 72 -4.53 -17.58 -2.42
C LEU A 72 -3.48 -17.98 -1.39
N LEU A 73 -3.34 -19.30 -1.14
CA LEU A 73 -2.34 -19.86 -0.25
C LEU A 73 -0.92 -19.52 -0.72
N ALA A 74 -0.63 -19.82 -1.99
CA ALA A 74 0.67 -19.55 -2.57
C ALA A 74 0.98 -18.04 -2.62
N ASN A 75 -0.02 -17.20 -2.91
CA ASN A 75 0.09 -15.75 -2.84
C ASN A 75 0.42 -15.29 -1.42
N ALA A 76 -0.38 -15.68 -0.43
CA ALA A 76 -0.17 -15.27 0.96
C ALA A 76 1.20 -15.73 1.48
N ALA A 77 1.55 -17.02 1.30
CA ALA A 77 2.79 -17.59 1.79
C ALA A 77 4.04 -16.95 1.15
N SER A 78 3.99 -16.61 -0.15
CA SER A 78 5.14 -16.02 -0.86
C SER A 78 5.28 -14.50 -0.64
N THR A 79 4.22 -13.78 -0.28
CA THR A 79 4.23 -12.31 -0.14
C THR A 79 5.30 -11.78 0.83
N PRO A 80 5.49 -12.32 2.06
CA PRO A 80 6.55 -11.85 2.96
C PRO A 80 7.95 -12.14 2.43
N ILE A 81 8.12 -13.27 1.73
CA ILE A 81 9.40 -13.66 1.12
C ILE A 81 9.79 -12.63 0.04
N TRP A 82 8.87 -12.29 -0.88
CA TRP A 82 9.10 -11.27 -1.90
C TRP A 82 9.36 -9.89 -1.29
N GLY A 83 8.67 -9.54 -0.19
CA GLY A 83 8.92 -8.30 0.53
C GLY A 83 10.32 -8.22 1.09
N LYS A 84 10.83 -9.31 1.68
CA LYS A 84 12.21 -9.38 2.15
C LYS A 84 13.22 -9.35 1.01
N LEU A 85 12.96 -10.07 -0.07
CA LEU A 85 13.80 -10.03 -1.27
C LEU A 85 13.89 -8.61 -1.85
N ALA A 86 12.80 -7.81 -1.79
CA ALA A 86 12.79 -6.42 -2.23
C ALA A 86 13.75 -5.51 -1.44
N ASP A 87 14.02 -5.84 -0.19
CA ASP A 87 14.95 -5.10 0.66
C ASP A 87 16.42 -5.52 0.44
N LEU A 88 16.66 -6.67 -0.21
CA LEU A 88 17.97 -7.28 -0.38
C LEU A 88 18.50 -7.23 -1.82
N PHE A 89 17.62 -7.34 -2.81
CA PHE A 89 17.98 -7.50 -4.21
C PHE A 89 17.42 -6.38 -5.10
N ASN A 90 17.86 -6.39 -6.35
CA ASN A 90 17.38 -5.45 -7.37
C ASN A 90 15.86 -5.60 -7.59
N LYS A 91 15.11 -4.59 -7.19
CA LYS A 91 13.65 -4.56 -7.24
C LYS A 91 13.11 -4.72 -8.66
N LYS A 92 13.79 -4.18 -9.70
CA LYS A 92 13.40 -4.32 -11.09
C LYS A 92 13.42 -5.79 -11.53
N LEU A 93 14.52 -6.49 -11.26
CA LEU A 93 14.64 -7.91 -11.59
C LEU A 93 13.61 -8.76 -10.84
N LEU A 94 13.34 -8.43 -9.58
CA LEU A 94 12.37 -9.15 -8.78
C LEU A 94 10.93 -8.99 -9.33
N VAL A 95 10.50 -7.78 -9.72
CA VAL A 95 9.19 -7.57 -10.32
C VAL A 95 9.08 -8.29 -11.65
N GLN A 96 10.12 -8.23 -12.48
CA GLN A 96 10.12 -8.95 -13.77
C GLN A 96 10.07 -10.46 -13.56
N SER A 97 10.85 -11.02 -12.62
CA SER A 97 10.81 -12.45 -12.32
C SER A 97 9.46 -12.89 -11.76
N SER A 98 8.83 -12.10 -10.89
CA SER A 98 7.50 -12.42 -10.37
C SER A 98 6.44 -12.41 -11.48
N LEU A 99 6.53 -11.48 -12.43
CA LEU A 99 5.64 -11.42 -13.58
C LEU A 99 5.87 -12.60 -14.55
N VAL A 100 7.12 -13.00 -14.77
CA VAL A 100 7.45 -14.19 -15.56
C VAL A 100 6.91 -15.47 -14.91
N ILE A 101 7.09 -15.64 -13.59
CA ILE A 101 6.53 -16.78 -12.85
C ILE A 101 5.00 -16.80 -12.97
N PHE A 102 4.34 -15.63 -12.87
CA PHE A 102 2.89 -15.51 -13.06
C PHE A 102 2.46 -15.95 -14.47
N VAL A 103 3.20 -15.55 -15.53
CA VAL A 103 2.94 -15.95 -16.92
C VAL A 103 3.12 -17.46 -17.10
N ILE A 104 4.19 -18.04 -16.56
CA ILE A 104 4.42 -19.48 -16.61
C ILE A 104 3.23 -20.23 -15.98
N GLY A 105 2.80 -19.80 -14.77
CA GLY A 105 1.63 -20.37 -14.12
C GLY A 105 0.35 -20.22 -14.95
N SER A 106 0.17 -19.07 -15.62
CA SER A 106 -0.99 -18.84 -16.50
C SER A 106 -0.98 -19.74 -17.74
N VAL A 107 0.17 -19.92 -18.39
CA VAL A 107 0.32 -20.87 -19.50
C VAL A 107 0.02 -22.30 -19.05
N MET A 108 0.61 -22.74 -17.95
CA MET A 108 0.35 -24.07 -17.38
C MET A 108 -1.14 -24.29 -17.07
N ALA A 109 -1.82 -23.28 -16.51
CA ALA A 109 -3.25 -23.35 -16.18
C ALA A 109 -4.13 -23.43 -17.46
N GLY A 110 -3.83 -22.63 -18.48
CA GLY A 110 -4.54 -22.68 -19.77
C GLY A 110 -4.36 -24.00 -20.53
N LEU A 111 -3.22 -24.67 -20.33
CA LEU A 111 -2.91 -25.99 -20.91
C LEU A 111 -3.33 -27.16 -20.02
N ALA A 112 -3.95 -26.93 -18.86
CA ALA A 112 -4.32 -28.00 -17.96
C ALA A 112 -5.40 -28.92 -18.56
N HIS A 113 -5.16 -30.23 -18.46
CA HIS A 113 -6.05 -31.29 -18.93
C HIS A 113 -6.76 -32.01 -17.77
N ASN A 114 -6.35 -31.75 -16.55
CA ASN A 114 -6.95 -32.32 -15.35
C ASN A 114 -6.78 -31.37 -14.15
N VAL A 115 -7.53 -31.63 -13.09
CA VAL A 115 -7.53 -30.81 -11.88
C VAL A 115 -6.14 -30.74 -11.19
N PRO A 116 -5.36 -31.85 -11.02
CA PRO A 116 -4.04 -31.76 -10.40
C PRO A 116 -3.07 -30.80 -11.10
N ILE A 117 -3.02 -30.83 -12.45
CA ILE A 117 -2.17 -29.91 -13.24
C ILE A 117 -2.65 -28.48 -13.04
N LEU A 118 -3.97 -28.25 -13.04
CA LEU A 118 -4.54 -26.93 -12.79
C LEU A 118 -4.15 -26.42 -11.38
N LEU A 119 -4.22 -27.25 -10.35
CA LEU A 119 -3.82 -26.89 -8.99
C LEU A 119 -2.33 -26.52 -8.91
N ALA A 120 -1.45 -27.33 -9.53
CA ALA A 120 -0.02 -27.04 -9.60
C ALA A 120 0.24 -25.70 -10.32
N ALA A 121 -0.44 -25.44 -11.43
CA ALA A 121 -0.37 -24.17 -12.15
C ALA A 121 -0.83 -22.99 -11.30
N ARG A 122 -1.88 -23.16 -10.50
CA ARG A 122 -2.39 -22.15 -9.58
C ARG A 122 -1.40 -21.81 -8.45
N VAL A 123 -0.64 -22.80 -7.97
CA VAL A 123 0.45 -22.55 -7.01
C VAL A 123 1.52 -21.65 -7.66
N VAL A 124 1.99 -22.00 -8.84
CA VAL A 124 3.01 -21.19 -9.57
C VAL A 124 2.50 -19.78 -9.83
N GLN A 125 1.27 -19.64 -10.31
CA GLN A 125 0.63 -18.35 -10.56
C GLN A 125 0.49 -17.51 -9.27
N GLY A 126 0.11 -18.15 -8.15
CA GLY A 126 0.00 -17.52 -6.84
C GLY A 126 1.33 -16.98 -6.31
N ILE A 127 2.43 -17.72 -6.50
CA ILE A 127 3.78 -17.24 -6.14
C ILE A 127 4.14 -15.97 -6.91
N GLY A 128 3.89 -15.92 -8.22
CA GLY A 128 4.11 -14.72 -9.04
C GLY A 128 3.23 -13.55 -8.59
N MET A 129 1.97 -13.80 -8.28
CA MET A 129 1.03 -12.78 -7.81
C MET A 129 1.45 -12.20 -6.45
N GLY A 130 1.95 -13.03 -5.52
CA GLY A 130 2.50 -12.59 -4.24
C GLY A 130 3.67 -11.64 -4.41
N GLY A 131 4.54 -11.92 -5.40
CA GLY A 131 5.62 -11.02 -5.76
C GLY A 131 5.13 -9.67 -6.28
N LEU A 132 4.20 -9.66 -7.22
CA LEU A 132 3.65 -8.42 -7.77
C LEU A 132 2.99 -7.55 -6.69
N THR A 133 2.19 -8.13 -5.81
CA THR A 133 1.53 -7.39 -4.72
C THR A 133 2.50 -6.81 -3.70
N ALA A 134 3.53 -7.57 -3.30
CA ALA A 134 4.54 -7.10 -2.33
C ALA A 134 5.48 -6.06 -2.94
N LEU A 135 5.99 -6.33 -4.15
CA LEU A 135 7.03 -5.51 -4.77
C LEU A 135 6.53 -4.15 -5.24
N VAL A 136 5.29 -4.05 -5.77
CA VAL A 136 4.69 -2.77 -6.16
C VAL A 136 4.64 -1.82 -4.96
N VAL A 137 4.16 -2.30 -3.82
CA VAL A 137 4.06 -1.51 -2.58
C VAL A 137 5.44 -1.14 -2.04
N ALA A 138 6.40 -2.09 -2.07
CA ALA A 138 7.77 -1.87 -1.63
C ALA A 138 8.51 -0.85 -2.50
N ILE A 139 8.31 -0.91 -3.82
CA ILE A 139 8.94 0.03 -4.76
C ILE A 139 8.39 1.44 -4.57
N ILE A 140 7.07 1.62 -4.53
CA ILE A 140 6.46 2.93 -4.25
C ILE A 140 7.01 3.49 -2.93
N GLY A 141 7.09 2.64 -1.90
CA GLY A 141 7.63 3.02 -0.60
C GLY A 141 9.11 3.41 -0.61
N SER A 142 9.89 2.99 -1.60
CA SER A 142 11.32 3.32 -1.69
C SER A 142 11.66 4.51 -2.59
N ILE A 143 10.77 4.87 -3.52
CA ILE A 143 11.02 5.97 -4.48
C ILE A 143 10.24 7.25 -4.17
N VAL A 144 9.23 7.18 -3.28
CA VAL A 144 8.34 8.29 -2.98
C VAL A 144 8.38 8.62 -1.49
N SER A 145 8.42 9.91 -1.14
CA SER A 145 8.35 10.36 0.25
C SER A 145 7.01 9.96 0.91
N PRO A 146 6.94 9.68 2.22
CA PRO A 146 5.71 9.28 2.89
C PRO A 146 4.54 10.25 2.67
N ARG A 147 4.79 11.54 2.57
CA ARG A 147 3.77 12.57 2.32
C ARG A 147 3.13 12.41 0.94
N GLU A 148 3.92 12.14 -0.07
CA GLU A 148 3.46 12.01 -1.47
C GLU A 148 2.91 10.62 -1.78
N ARG A 149 3.30 9.58 -1.02
CA ARG A 149 2.82 8.19 -1.21
C ARG A 149 1.31 8.07 -1.20
N GLY A 150 0.60 8.90 -0.43
CA GLY A 150 -0.86 8.92 -0.39
C GLY A 150 -1.46 9.01 -1.79
N ARG A 151 -0.96 9.92 -2.62
CA ARG A 151 -1.42 10.11 -4.00
C ARG A 151 -1.19 8.87 -4.88
N TYR A 152 0.01 8.29 -4.83
CA TYR A 152 0.36 7.13 -5.64
C TYR A 152 -0.30 5.84 -5.14
N SER A 153 -0.48 5.71 -3.82
CA SER A 153 -1.28 4.63 -3.22
C SER A 153 -2.74 4.71 -3.63
N GLY A 154 -3.28 5.91 -3.85
CA GLY A 154 -4.61 6.11 -4.42
C GLY A 154 -4.73 5.50 -5.82
N TYR A 155 -3.74 5.68 -6.71
CA TYR A 155 -3.74 5.07 -8.04
C TYR A 155 -3.67 3.53 -7.95
N MET A 156 -2.90 2.99 -7.01
CA MET A 156 -2.84 1.56 -6.77
C MET A 156 -4.20 1.01 -6.33
N GLY A 157 -4.89 1.70 -5.41
CA GLY A 157 -6.25 1.35 -5.00
C GLY A 157 -7.25 1.41 -6.16
N ALA A 158 -7.12 2.39 -7.06
CA ALA A 158 -7.95 2.50 -8.25
C ALA A 158 -7.76 1.30 -9.19
N VAL A 159 -6.51 0.90 -9.43
CA VAL A 159 -6.19 -0.28 -10.25
C VAL A 159 -6.77 -1.55 -9.64
N MET A 160 -6.66 -1.72 -8.32
CA MET A 160 -7.28 -2.86 -7.61
C MET A 160 -8.80 -2.87 -7.79
N ALA A 161 -9.44 -1.72 -7.64
CA ALA A 161 -10.88 -1.58 -7.81
C ALA A 161 -11.33 -1.97 -9.24
N VAL A 162 -10.67 -1.41 -10.26
CA VAL A 162 -11.00 -1.71 -11.67
C VAL A 162 -10.74 -3.18 -12.02
N SER A 163 -9.67 -3.79 -11.50
CA SER A 163 -9.40 -5.22 -11.71
C SER A 163 -10.49 -6.12 -11.14
N MET A 164 -11.00 -5.75 -9.95
CA MET A 164 -12.04 -6.54 -9.28
C MET A 164 -13.38 -6.51 -10.02
N SER A 165 -13.72 -5.40 -10.70
CA SER A 165 -14.95 -5.31 -11.50
C SER A 165 -14.78 -5.86 -12.90
N GLY A 166 -13.63 -5.63 -13.52
CA GLY A 166 -13.36 -6.06 -14.90
C GLY A 166 -13.37 -7.59 -15.06
N GLY A 167 -13.00 -8.30 -13.98
CA GLY A 167 -12.91 -9.75 -14.00
C GLY A 167 -14.20 -10.48 -14.34
N PRO A 168 -15.30 -10.26 -13.62
CA PRO A 168 -16.57 -10.90 -13.92
C PRO A 168 -17.08 -10.61 -15.34
N ILE A 169 -16.92 -9.38 -15.81
CA ILE A 169 -17.34 -8.98 -17.15
C ILE A 169 -16.51 -9.71 -18.21
N LEU A 170 -15.18 -9.59 -18.14
CA LEU A 170 -14.27 -10.22 -19.10
C LEU A 170 -14.34 -11.75 -19.01
N GLY A 171 -14.39 -12.30 -17.80
CA GLY A 171 -14.50 -13.74 -17.57
C GLY A 171 -15.78 -14.32 -18.15
N GLY A 172 -16.94 -13.66 -17.95
CA GLY A 172 -18.21 -14.04 -18.54
C GLY A 172 -18.17 -14.02 -20.07
N VAL A 173 -17.71 -12.90 -20.66
CA VAL A 173 -17.61 -12.76 -22.12
C VAL A 173 -16.69 -13.82 -22.72
N ILE A 174 -15.55 -14.14 -22.08
CA ILE A 174 -14.62 -15.15 -22.57
C ILE A 174 -15.25 -16.55 -22.50
N VAL A 175 -15.90 -16.89 -21.38
CA VAL A 175 -16.53 -18.21 -21.18
C VAL A 175 -17.68 -18.43 -22.15
N ASP A 176 -18.48 -17.39 -22.39
CA ASP A 176 -19.63 -17.44 -23.30
C ASP A 176 -19.22 -17.38 -24.79
N SER A 177 -17.95 -17.04 -25.07
CA SER A 177 -17.43 -16.99 -26.44
C SER A 177 -16.96 -18.37 -26.92
N PRO A 178 -16.78 -18.56 -28.26
CA PRO A 178 -16.22 -19.79 -28.84
C PRO A 178 -14.78 -20.09 -28.38
N LEU A 179 -14.08 -19.14 -27.75
CA LEU A 179 -12.71 -19.28 -27.25
C LEU A 179 -12.62 -20.25 -26.07
N GLY A 180 -13.69 -20.31 -25.24
CA GLY A 180 -13.78 -21.17 -24.09
C GLY A 180 -12.90 -20.72 -22.91
N TRP A 181 -13.05 -21.41 -21.78
CA TRP A 181 -12.46 -21.03 -20.48
C TRP A 181 -10.92 -20.96 -20.45
N ARG A 182 -10.23 -21.68 -21.33
CA ARG A 182 -8.76 -21.66 -21.39
C ARG A 182 -8.22 -20.25 -21.67
N TRP A 183 -8.94 -19.48 -22.44
CA TRP A 183 -8.59 -18.09 -22.73
C TRP A 183 -8.69 -17.15 -21.53
N CYS A 184 -9.38 -17.55 -20.45
CA CYS A 184 -9.35 -16.82 -19.19
C CYS A 184 -7.93 -16.72 -18.60
N PHE A 185 -7.07 -17.69 -18.90
CA PHE A 185 -5.67 -17.66 -18.52
C PHE A 185 -4.79 -16.99 -19.58
N PHE A 186 -5.04 -17.27 -20.86
CA PHE A 186 -4.21 -16.75 -21.96
C PHE A 186 -4.37 -15.25 -22.19
N VAL A 187 -5.53 -14.66 -21.92
CA VAL A 187 -5.76 -13.21 -22.08
C VAL A 187 -4.84 -12.37 -21.16
N CYS A 188 -4.39 -12.94 -20.05
CA CYS A 188 -3.46 -12.28 -19.13
C CYS A 188 -2.02 -12.24 -19.66
N ILE A 189 -1.65 -13.12 -20.62
CA ILE A 189 -0.28 -13.20 -21.17
C ILE A 189 0.09 -11.93 -21.94
N PRO A 190 -0.69 -11.47 -22.95
CA PRO A 190 -0.36 -10.23 -23.65
C PRO A 190 -0.32 -9.02 -22.71
N LEU A 191 -1.22 -8.95 -21.74
CA LEU A 191 -1.21 -7.88 -20.73
C LEU A 191 0.07 -7.92 -19.88
N ALA A 192 0.50 -9.10 -19.46
CA ALA A 192 1.75 -9.29 -18.72
C ALA A 192 2.99 -8.94 -19.57
N VAL A 193 3.00 -9.30 -20.85
CA VAL A 193 4.08 -8.93 -21.79
C VAL A 193 4.16 -7.42 -21.95
N ILE A 194 3.02 -6.74 -22.12
CA ILE A 194 2.97 -5.26 -22.16
C ILE A 194 3.52 -4.67 -20.87
N ALA A 195 3.09 -5.18 -19.71
CA ALA A 195 3.60 -4.73 -18.42
C ALA A 195 5.12 -4.95 -18.29
N LEU A 196 5.64 -6.09 -18.77
CA LEU A 196 7.07 -6.41 -18.75
C LEU A 196 7.88 -5.43 -19.62
N LEU A 197 7.39 -5.13 -20.82
CA LEU A 197 8.01 -4.16 -21.74
C LEU A 197 8.01 -2.74 -21.15
N LEU A 198 6.90 -2.35 -20.55
CA LEU A 198 6.80 -1.07 -19.83
C LEU A 198 7.81 -1.01 -18.68
N LEU A 199 7.84 -2.03 -17.81
CA LEU A 199 8.80 -2.12 -16.71
C LEU A 199 10.25 -2.08 -17.19
N GLN A 200 10.56 -2.75 -18.29
CA GLN A 200 11.89 -2.75 -18.85
C GLN A 200 12.34 -1.35 -19.28
N ARG A 201 11.42 -0.56 -19.86
CA ARG A 201 11.72 0.78 -20.38
C ARG A 201 11.65 1.87 -19.33
N THR A 202 10.73 1.76 -18.35
CA THR A 202 10.40 2.88 -17.45
C THR A 202 11.01 2.73 -16.06
N LEU A 203 11.26 1.51 -15.60
CA LEU A 203 11.75 1.31 -14.24
C LEU A 203 13.28 1.38 -14.19
N HIS A 204 13.80 2.55 -13.82
CA HIS A 204 15.22 2.79 -13.58
C HIS A 204 15.40 3.06 -12.08
N ILE A 205 15.76 2.04 -11.32
CA ILE A 205 16.03 2.14 -9.88
C ILE A 205 17.47 1.70 -9.67
N THR A 206 18.30 2.61 -9.19
CA THR A 206 19.64 2.30 -8.67
C THR A 206 19.47 1.52 -7.38
N THR A 207 19.95 0.31 -7.35
CA THR A 207 19.93 -0.53 -6.16
C THR A 207 21.37 -0.65 -5.65
N GLU A 208 21.62 -0.13 -4.48
CA GLU A 208 22.88 -0.42 -3.78
C GLU A 208 22.93 -1.92 -3.49
N ARG A 209 23.90 -2.60 -4.08
CA ARG A 209 24.14 -4.02 -3.82
C ARG A 209 24.70 -4.17 -2.41
N LYS A 210 24.01 -4.89 -1.57
CA LYS A 210 24.51 -5.28 -0.25
C LYS A 210 25.36 -6.54 -0.41
N ASP A 211 26.64 -6.46 -0.05
CA ASP A 211 27.57 -7.59 -0.23
C ASP A 211 27.41 -8.70 0.81
N ASP A 212 26.80 -8.42 1.97
CA ASP A 212 26.56 -9.41 3.04
C ASP A 212 25.06 -9.73 3.17
N VAL A 213 24.53 -10.49 2.21
CA VAL A 213 23.12 -10.87 2.16
C VAL A 213 22.94 -12.29 2.69
N SER A 214 22.32 -12.43 3.85
CA SER A 214 21.85 -13.73 4.35
C SER A 214 20.32 -13.80 4.25
N ILE A 215 19.81 -14.84 3.61
CA ILE A 215 18.35 -15.12 3.54
C ILE A 215 18.03 -16.21 4.56
N ASP A 216 17.02 -15.97 5.39
CA ASP A 216 16.49 -16.95 6.31
C ASP A 216 15.58 -17.96 5.59
N TRP A 217 16.20 -18.94 4.93
CA TRP A 217 15.45 -20.01 4.26
C TRP A 217 14.64 -20.88 5.22
N LEU A 218 15.13 -21.08 6.44
CA LEU A 218 14.43 -21.85 7.45
C LEU A 218 13.18 -21.13 7.95
N GLY A 219 13.30 -19.83 8.26
CA GLY A 219 12.15 -19.00 8.60
C GLY A 219 11.13 -18.93 7.47
N ALA A 220 11.59 -18.79 6.20
CA ALA A 220 10.73 -18.82 5.02
C ALA A 220 9.92 -20.11 4.93
N LEU A 221 10.59 -21.27 5.10
CA LEU A 221 9.95 -22.58 5.03
C LEU A 221 8.94 -22.77 6.16
N LEU A 222 9.34 -22.45 7.39
CA LEU A 222 8.47 -22.61 8.58
C LEU A 222 7.24 -21.69 8.52
N LEU A 223 7.43 -20.42 8.12
CA LEU A 223 6.34 -19.47 7.90
C LEU A 223 5.37 -19.98 6.84
N THR A 224 5.91 -20.38 5.68
CA THR A 224 5.11 -20.92 4.58
C THR A 224 4.33 -22.18 5.00
N ALA A 225 4.99 -23.12 5.66
CA ALA A 225 4.37 -24.36 6.14
C ALA A 225 3.29 -24.07 7.20
N GLY A 226 3.59 -23.25 8.20
CA GLY A 226 2.64 -22.90 9.27
C GLY A 226 1.39 -22.21 8.75
N VAL A 227 1.58 -21.20 7.87
CA VAL A 227 0.49 -20.49 7.21
C VAL A 227 -0.32 -21.43 6.32
N SER A 228 0.35 -22.30 5.56
CA SER A 228 -0.30 -23.26 4.67
C SER A 228 -1.19 -24.24 5.46
N VAL A 229 -0.69 -24.77 6.54
CA VAL A 229 -1.45 -25.70 7.41
C VAL A 229 -2.71 -25.01 7.97
N LEU A 230 -2.58 -23.78 8.47
CA LEU A 230 -3.74 -23.03 9.00
C LEU A 230 -4.75 -22.63 7.93
N LEU A 231 -4.30 -22.23 6.74
CA LEU A 231 -5.20 -21.87 5.63
C LEU A 231 -5.89 -23.11 5.05
N ILE A 232 -5.20 -24.26 4.97
CA ILE A 232 -5.81 -25.53 4.59
C ILE A 232 -6.88 -25.89 5.61
N TRP A 233 -6.55 -25.86 6.91
CA TRP A 233 -7.52 -26.13 7.96
C TRP A 233 -8.77 -25.25 7.83
N VAL A 234 -8.60 -23.93 7.81
CA VAL A 234 -9.72 -22.98 7.74
C VAL A 234 -10.57 -23.14 6.47
N SER A 235 -9.94 -23.55 5.37
CA SER A 235 -10.64 -23.74 4.09
C SER A 235 -11.55 -24.94 4.05
N PHE A 236 -11.34 -25.94 4.92
CA PHE A 236 -12.07 -27.20 4.89
C PHE A 236 -12.82 -27.52 6.20
N ALA A 237 -12.50 -26.86 7.30
CA ALA A 237 -13.20 -27.04 8.58
C ALA A 237 -14.69 -26.69 8.44
N GLY A 238 -15.56 -27.54 8.99
CA GLY A 238 -17.01 -27.36 8.96
C GLY A 238 -17.66 -27.60 7.61
N LYS A 239 -16.94 -28.14 6.61
CA LYS A 239 -17.53 -28.53 5.31
C LYS A 239 -17.90 -30.02 5.31
N ALA A 240 -19.03 -30.34 4.67
CA ALA A 240 -19.49 -31.71 4.51
C ALA A 240 -18.42 -32.57 3.82
N GLY A 241 -18.15 -33.74 4.42
CA GLY A 241 -17.13 -34.69 3.94
C GLY A 241 -15.71 -34.41 4.37
N TYR A 242 -15.48 -33.40 5.20
CA TYR A 242 -14.20 -33.09 5.83
C TYR A 242 -14.31 -33.19 7.35
N TYR A 243 -13.69 -32.33 8.11
CA TYR A 243 -13.64 -32.37 9.57
C TYR A 243 -14.43 -31.18 10.17
N ASP A 244 -15.01 -31.43 11.35
CA ASP A 244 -15.75 -30.42 12.10
C ASP A 244 -14.82 -29.36 12.71
N TRP A 245 -15.39 -28.17 13.00
CA TRP A 245 -14.67 -27.07 13.68
C TRP A 245 -14.08 -27.50 15.03
N ILE A 246 -14.74 -28.43 15.72
CA ILE A 246 -14.27 -29.00 16.99
C ILE A 246 -14.09 -30.52 16.79
N SER A 247 -12.92 -30.91 16.31
CA SER A 247 -12.56 -32.29 16.04
C SER A 247 -11.08 -32.55 16.39
N ARG A 248 -10.69 -33.80 16.44
CA ARG A 248 -9.28 -34.18 16.65
C ARG A 248 -8.40 -33.70 15.51
N GLU A 249 -8.89 -33.78 14.29
CA GLU A 249 -8.23 -33.33 13.09
C GLU A 249 -7.99 -31.81 13.15
N THR A 250 -9.00 -31.02 13.54
CA THR A 250 -8.87 -29.58 13.78
C THR A 250 -7.79 -29.29 14.82
N ALA A 251 -7.77 -30.00 15.93
CA ALA A 251 -6.73 -29.83 16.96
C ALA A 251 -5.32 -30.14 16.42
N MET A 252 -5.19 -31.14 15.54
CA MET A 252 -3.90 -31.47 14.89
C MET A 252 -3.46 -30.38 13.89
N TYR A 253 -4.35 -29.91 13.01
CA TYR A 253 -4.02 -28.86 12.07
C TYR A 253 -3.71 -27.53 12.75
N VAL A 254 -4.56 -27.09 13.68
CA VAL A 254 -4.35 -25.84 14.43
C VAL A 254 -3.11 -25.94 15.31
N GLY A 255 -2.99 -27.02 16.08
CA GLY A 255 -1.82 -27.24 16.94
C GLY A 255 -0.51 -27.30 16.14
N GLY A 256 -0.51 -28.05 15.03
CA GLY A 256 0.65 -28.14 14.13
C GLY A 256 0.99 -26.82 13.47
N GLY A 257 -0.01 -26.12 12.94
CA GLY A 257 0.19 -24.81 12.30
C GLY A 257 0.69 -23.74 13.28
N VAL A 258 0.09 -23.66 14.48
CA VAL A 258 0.53 -22.75 15.54
C VAL A 258 1.94 -23.11 16.03
N ALA A 259 2.26 -24.38 16.20
CA ALA A 259 3.61 -24.82 16.58
C ALA A 259 4.66 -24.42 15.54
N LEU A 260 4.35 -24.56 14.25
CA LEU A 260 5.24 -24.10 13.16
C LEU A 260 5.42 -22.58 13.19
N LEU A 261 4.37 -21.80 13.43
CA LEU A 261 4.48 -20.34 13.55
C LEU A 261 5.26 -19.91 14.80
N ILE A 262 5.08 -20.59 15.93
CA ILE A 262 5.90 -20.36 17.13
C ILE A 262 7.37 -20.65 16.82
N LEU A 263 7.65 -21.75 16.12
CA LEU A 263 9.01 -22.09 15.72
C LEU A 263 9.58 -21.05 14.74
N THR A 264 8.77 -20.52 13.82
CA THR A 264 9.15 -19.39 12.97
C THR A 264 9.59 -18.19 13.82
N VAL A 265 8.80 -17.78 14.80
CA VAL A 265 9.12 -16.66 15.69
C VAL A 265 10.42 -16.90 16.46
N LEU A 266 10.65 -18.13 16.96
CA LEU A 266 11.87 -18.50 17.68
C LEU A 266 13.12 -18.49 16.78
N VAL A 267 12.98 -18.90 15.52
CA VAL A 267 14.06 -18.85 14.53
C VAL A 267 14.34 -17.40 14.14
N GLU A 268 13.32 -16.63 13.77
CA GLU A 268 13.45 -15.22 13.37
C GLU A 268 14.01 -14.32 14.48
N ALA A 269 13.75 -14.66 15.76
CA ALA A 269 14.33 -13.96 16.91
C ALA A 269 15.86 -14.11 17.01
N LYS A 270 16.44 -15.14 16.39
CA LYS A 270 17.87 -15.47 16.47
C LYS A 270 18.65 -15.14 15.19
N VAL A 271 17.97 -14.97 14.06
CA VAL A 271 18.60 -14.74 12.75
C VAL A 271 18.90 -13.27 12.54
N LYS A 272 20.05 -12.97 11.90
CA LYS A 272 20.50 -11.59 11.61
C LYS A 272 19.58 -10.86 10.63
N SER A 273 18.95 -11.57 9.71
CA SER A 273 18.11 -11.00 8.65
C SER A 273 16.73 -11.69 8.58
N PRO A 274 15.84 -11.51 9.58
CA PRO A 274 14.55 -12.16 9.63
C PRO A 274 13.66 -11.74 8.44
N ILE A 275 12.74 -12.62 8.01
CA ILE A 275 11.77 -12.33 6.94
C ILE A 275 10.73 -11.34 7.44
N ILE A 276 10.22 -11.57 8.65
CA ILE A 276 9.31 -10.66 9.34
C ILE A 276 10.04 -10.08 10.56
N PRO A 277 10.61 -8.87 10.46
CA PRO A 277 11.34 -8.28 11.58
C PRO A 277 10.44 -8.08 12.79
N LEU A 278 10.58 -8.93 13.81
CA LEU A 278 9.72 -8.93 15.01
C LEU A 278 9.66 -7.57 15.70
N LYS A 279 10.76 -6.81 15.70
CA LYS A 279 10.81 -5.44 16.23
C LYS A 279 9.83 -4.50 15.52
N ILE A 280 9.62 -4.70 14.21
CA ILE A 280 8.69 -3.89 13.42
C ILE A 280 7.25 -4.32 13.74
N VAL A 281 6.97 -5.62 13.82
CA VAL A 281 5.63 -6.15 14.11
C VAL A 281 5.16 -5.76 15.51
N THR A 282 6.07 -5.76 16.49
CA THR A 282 5.77 -5.37 17.88
C THR A 282 5.67 -3.86 18.08
N GLU A 283 6.08 -3.04 17.11
CA GLU A 283 5.83 -1.60 17.15
C GLU A 283 4.33 -1.34 17.15
N ARG A 284 3.88 -0.45 18.06
CA ARG A 284 2.46 -0.17 18.29
C ARG A 284 1.69 0.19 17.01
N THR A 285 2.28 1.01 16.13
CA THR A 285 1.64 1.39 14.86
C THR A 285 1.46 0.19 13.95
N THR A 286 2.51 -0.60 13.78
CA THR A 286 2.51 -1.78 12.89
C THR A 286 1.60 -2.88 13.43
N GLY A 287 1.68 -3.20 14.72
CA GLY A 287 0.83 -4.22 15.34
C GLY A 287 -0.66 -3.89 15.22
N LEU A 288 -1.05 -2.64 15.49
CA LEU A 288 -2.43 -2.19 15.35
C LEU A 288 -2.88 -2.14 13.87
N ALA A 289 -1.98 -1.76 12.95
CA ALA A 289 -2.26 -1.79 11.52
C ALA A 289 -2.43 -3.24 10.99
N ILE A 290 -1.69 -4.20 11.53
CA ILE A 290 -1.86 -5.63 11.22
C ILE A 290 -3.25 -6.10 11.68
N ILE A 291 -3.65 -5.82 12.92
CA ILE A 291 -4.98 -6.19 13.43
C ILE A 291 -6.08 -5.57 12.57
N ALA A 292 -5.97 -4.27 12.26
CA ALA A 292 -6.90 -3.60 11.38
C ALA A 292 -6.93 -4.24 9.98
N SER A 293 -5.77 -4.61 9.42
CA SER A 293 -5.65 -5.20 8.09
C SER A 293 -6.28 -6.60 8.01
N VAL A 294 -6.16 -7.42 9.06
CA VAL A 294 -6.86 -8.72 9.14
C VAL A 294 -8.37 -8.49 9.04
N ALA A 295 -8.93 -7.57 9.84
CA ALA A 295 -10.37 -7.31 9.85
C ALA A 295 -10.85 -6.68 8.53
N VAL A 296 -10.08 -5.76 7.93
CA VAL A 296 -10.36 -5.22 6.58
C VAL A 296 -10.33 -6.34 5.53
N GLY A 297 -9.40 -7.30 5.65
CA GLY A 297 -9.33 -8.46 4.78
C GLY A 297 -10.59 -9.31 4.83
N VAL A 298 -11.07 -9.64 6.04
CA VAL A 298 -12.33 -10.37 6.24
C VAL A 298 -13.48 -9.65 5.52
N GLY A 299 -13.61 -8.35 5.72
CA GLY A 299 -14.67 -7.55 5.11
C GLY A 299 -14.57 -7.49 3.58
N LEU A 300 -13.39 -7.19 3.04
CA LEU A 300 -13.16 -7.04 1.60
C LEU A 300 -13.45 -8.34 0.84
N PHE A 301 -12.79 -9.44 1.24
CA PHE A 301 -12.94 -10.73 0.56
C PHE A 301 -14.31 -11.34 0.82
N GLY A 302 -14.89 -11.13 2.02
CA GLY A 302 -16.26 -11.51 2.32
C GLY A 302 -17.26 -10.78 1.43
N ALA A 303 -17.17 -9.45 1.30
CA ALA A 303 -18.05 -8.68 0.44
C ALA A 303 -17.95 -9.11 -1.03
N THR A 304 -16.74 -9.19 -1.58
CA THR A 304 -16.53 -9.54 -2.99
C THR A 304 -17.01 -10.95 -3.34
N THR A 305 -16.84 -11.91 -2.42
CA THR A 305 -17.27 -13.30 -2.64
C THR A 305 -18.78 -13.46 -2.48
N PHE A 306 -19.33 -12.99 -1.37
CA PHE A 306 -20.73 -13.31 -1.02
C PHE A 306 -21.75 -12.37 -1.62
N LEU A 307 -21.39 -11.15 -2.02
CA LEU A 307 -22.29 -10.29 -2.82
C LEU A 307 -22.55 -10.88 -4.21
N GLY A 308 -21.50 -11.41 -4.86
CA GLY A 308 -21.67 -12.12 -6.13
C GLY A 308 -22.61 -13.31 -6.02
N GLN A 309 -22.46 -14.11 -4.94
CA GLN A 309 -23.33 -15.24 -4.66
C GLN A 309 -24.77 -14.79 -4.30
N TYR A 310 -24.94 -13.73 -3.52
CA TYR A 310 -26.25 -13.14 -3.23
C TYR A 310 -26.98 -12.74 -4.51
N PHE A 311 -26.34 -12.01 -5.41
CA PHE A 311 -26.99 -11.60 -6.67
C PHE A 311 -27.34 -12.79 -7.56
N GLN A 312 -26.48 -13.79 -7.65
CA GLN A 312 -26.73 -14.96 -8.50
C GLN A 312 -27.75 -15.92 -7.87
N THR A 313 -27.57 -16.31 -6.61
CA THR A 313 -28.34 -17.37 -5.97
C THR A 313 -29.63 -16.84 -5.34
N ALA A 314 -29.56 -15.78 -4.50
CA ALA A 314 -30.76 -15.25 -3.84
C ALA A 314 -31.64 -14.44 -4.80
N ARG A 315 -31.03 -13.72 -5.74
CA ARG A 315 -31.77 -12.79 -6.64
C ARG A 315 -31.95 -13.34 -8.06
N GLY A 316 -31.28 -14.43 -8.42
CA GLY A 316 -31.43 -15.08 -9.72
C GLY A 316 -30.81 -14.33 -10.91
N TYR A 317 -29.88 -13.39 -10.67
CA TYR A 317 -29.21 -12.66 -11.75
C TYR A 317 -28.11 -13.51 -12.39
N SER A 318 -27.86 -13.27 -13.69
CA SER A 318 -26.72 -13.87 -14.39
C SER A 318 -25.38 -13.43 -13.80
N PRO A 319 -24.30 -14.19 -13.96
CA PRO A 319 -22.95 -13.81 -13.50
C PRO A 319 -22.52 -12.42 -13.97
N THR A 320 -22.81 -12.08 -15.22
CA THR A 320 -22.51 -10.75 -15.78
C THR A 320 -23.32 -9.66 -15.09
N ALA A 321 -24.61 -9.87 -14.86
CA ALA A 321 -25.46 -8.91 -14.14
C ALA A 321 -25.02 -8.73 -12.68
N ALA A 322 -24.64 -9.81 -11.99
CA ALA A 322 -24.09 -9.77 -10.64
C ALA A 322 -22.78 -8.95 -10.57
N GLY A 323 -21.92 -9.08 -11.57
CA GLY A 323 -20.72 -8.25 -11.72
C GLY A 323 -21.03 -6.76 -11.88
N LEU A 324 -22.00 -6.44 -12.74
CA LEU A 324 -22.46 -5.05 -12.94
C LEU A 324 -23.10 -4.45 -11.67
N LEU A 325 -23.87 -5.24 -10.93
CA LEU A 325 -24.47 -4.82 -9.66
C LEU A 325 -23.43 -4.59 -8.56
N SER A 326 -22.21 -5.08 -8.71
CA SER A 326 -21.09 -4.81 -7.81
C SER A 326 -20.33 -3.51 -8.13
N ILE A 327 -20.65 -2.80 -9.22
CA ILE A 327 -20.00 -1.54 -9.61
C ILE A 327 -20.02 -0.48 -8.50
N PRO A 328 -21.11 -0.27 -7.73
CA PRO A 328 -21.11 0.73 -6.65
C PRO A 328 -20.05 0.47 -5.57
N LEU A 329 -19.72 -0.80 -5.24
CA LEU A 329 -18.63 -1.16 -4.34
C LEU A 329 -17.30 -0.62 -4.87
N VAL A 330 -17.05 -0.88 -6.13
CA VAL A 330 -15.81 -0.52 -6.81
C VAL A 330 -15.69 0.98 -7.00
N ALA A 331 -16.77 1.64 -7.40
CA ALA A 331 -16.82 3.10 -7.54
C ALA A 331 -16.53 3.78 -6.20
N GLY A 332 -17.14 3.30 -5.10
CA GLY A 332 -16.85 3.78 -3.76
C GLY A 332 -15.39 3.60 -3.37
N MET A 333 -14.81 2.42 -3.64
CA MET A 333 -13.42 2.11 -3.36
C MET A 333 -12.45 2.98 -4.19
N LEU A 334 -12.75 3.19 -5.47
CA LEU A 334 -11.94 4.04 -6.37
C LEU A 334 -11.96 5.50 -5.91
N VAL A 335 -13.15 6.06 -5.71
CA VAL A 335 -13.33 7.46 -5.30
C VAL A 335 -12.64 7.72 -3.96
N SER A 336 -12.83 6.82 -2.99
CA SER A 336 -12.25 7.01 -1.66
C SER A 336 -10.74 6.78 -1.62
N SER A 337 -10.22 5.82 -2.39
CA SER A 337 -8.77 5.56 -2.45
C SER A 337 -8.02 6.71 -3.10
N VAL A 338 -8.49 7.18 -4.27
CA VAL A 338 -7.86 8.32 -4.97
C VAL A 338 -8.07 9.61 -4.17
N GLY A 339 -9.29 9.86 -3.70
CA GLY A 339 -9.63 11.07 -2.95
C GLY A 339 -8.85 11.18 -1.64
N SER A 340 -8.85 10.11 -0.82
CA SER A 340 -8.07 10.12 0.43
C SER A 340 -6.58 10.25 0.17
N GLY A 341 -6.04 9.57 -0.85
CA GLY A 341 -4.65 9.66 -1.22
C GLY A 341 -4.20 11.08 -1.59
N GLN A 342 -5.01 11.79 -2.41
CA GLN A 342 -4.73 13.18 -2.79
C GLN A 342 -4.84 14.14 -1.61
N LEU A 343 -5.89 13.98 -0.78
CA LEU A 343 -6.10 14.83 0.39
C LEU A 343 -5.00 14.61 1.45
N ILE A 344 -4.53 13.36 1.63
CA ILE A 344 -3.40 13.04 2.51
C ILE A 344 -2.12 13.72 2.02
N SER A 345 -1.83 13.65 0.72
CA SER A 345 -0.66 14.32 0.15
C SER A 345 -0.73 15.83 0.32
N ARG A 346 -1.91 16.43 0.14
CA ARG A 346 -2.12 17.87 0.27
C ARG A 346 -2.03 18.35 1.72
N PHE A 347 -2.71 17.68 2.65
CA PHE A 347 -2.83 18.12 4.04
C PHE A 347 -1.85 17.46 5.00
N GLY A 348 -1.15 16.41 4.60
CA GLY A 348 -0.24 15.64 5.45
C GLY A 348 -0.92 14.84 6.58
N LYS A 349 -2.25 14.85 6.65
CA LYS A 349 -3.04 14.20 7.72
C LYS A 349 -3.65 12.90 7.20
N TRP A 350 -3.17 11.77 7.64
CA TRP A 350 -3.63 10.43 7.21
C TRP A 350 -4.63 9.79 8.18
N LYS A 351 -4.48 10.03 9.49
CA LYS A 351 -5.28 9.37 10.54
C LYS A 351 -6.79 9.63 10.40
N PRO A 352 -7.31 10.84 10.11
CA PRO A 352 -8.73 11.06 9.91
C PRO A 352 -9.34 10.15 8.85
N PHE A 353 -8.64 9.89 7.75
CA PHE A 353 -9.14 9.06 6.66
C PHE A 353 -9.28 7.60 7.04
N ILE A 354 -8.32 7.01 7.77
CA ILE A 354 -8.46 5.62 8.23
C ILE A 354 -9.53 5.49 9.33
N VAL A 355 -9.70 6.50 10.18
CA VAL A 355 -10.79 6.54 11.18
C VAL A 355 -12.14 6.61 10.47
N THR A 356 -12.35 7.57 9.56
CA THR A 356 -13.60 7.69 8.79
C THR A 356 -13.87 6.42 7.98
N GLY A 357 -12.84 5.87 7.32
CA GLY A 357 -12.96 4.61 6.56
C GLY A 357 -13.40 3.43 7.42
N SER A 358 -12.89 3.31 8.64
CA SER A 358 -13.26 2.24 9.57
C SER A 358 -14.72 2.38 10.06
N PHE A 359 -15.20 3.59 10.34
CA PHE A 359 -16.60 3.84 10.66
C PHE A 359 -17.54 3.54 9.48
N LEU A 360 -17.16 3.97 8.26
CA LEU A 360 -17.94 3.66 7.06
C LEU A 360 -18.03 2.14 6.83
N LEU A 361 -16.96 1.40 7.13
CA LEU A 361 -16.97 -0.06 7.01
C LEU A 361 -17.99 -0.69 7.96
N VAL A 362 -18.02 -0.26 9.23
CA VAL A 362 -19.00 -0.74 10.22
C VAL A 362 -20.42 -0.40 9.80
N VAL A 363 -20.67 0.85 9.40
CA VAL A 363 -21.99 1.29 8.94
C VAL A 363 -22.42 0.50 7.69
N GLY A 364 -21.55 0.36 6.71
CA GLY A 364 -21.84 -0.35 5.47
C GLY A 364 -22.17 -1.83 5.70
N PHE A 365 -21.38 -2.54 6.50
CA PHE A 365 -21.67 -3.93 6.86
C PHE A 365 -22.89 -4.07 7.78
N GLY A 366 -23.11 -3.12 8.69
CA GLY A 366 -24.31 -3.07 9.50
C GLY A 366 -25.56 -2.94 8.65
N LEU A 367 -25.55 -2.08 7.64
CA LEU A 367 -26.63 -1.93 6.66
C LEU A 367 -26.79 -3.18 5.78
N LEU A 368 -25.68 -3.77 5.29
CA LEU A 368 -25.73 -5.05 4.59
C LEU A 368 -26.23 -6.19 5.48
N GLY A 369 -26.12 -6.07 6.80
CA GLY A 369 -26.70 -6.99 7.77
C GLY A 369 -28.23 -7.03 7.78
N THR A 370 -28.90 -6.05 7.16
CA THR A 370 -30.36 -5.99 6.99
C THR A 370 -30.84 -6.55 5.65
N LEU A 371 -29.93 -7.12 4.83
CA LEU A 371 -30.28 -7.70 3.53
C LEU A 371 -31.19 -8.93 3.69
N ASP A 372 -32.22 -8.97 2.84
CA ASP A 372 -33.06 -10.11 2.54
C ASP A 372 -33.17 -10.32 1.02
N HIS A 373 -33.94 -11.35 0.61
CA HIS A 373 -34.15 -11.63 -0.81
C HIS A 373 -35.01 -10.57 -1.52
N ALA A 374 -35.75 -9.74 -0.79
CA ALA A 374 -36.68 -8.74 -1.34
C ALA A 374 -36.12 -7.31 -1.28
N THR A 375 -34.98 -7.08 -0.62
CA THR A 375 -34.40 -5.76 -0.44
C THR A 375 -34.22 -5.03 -1.78
N ASN A 376 -34.63 -3.75 -1.82
CA ASN A 376 -34.53 -2.94 -3.03
C ASN A 376 -33.07 -2.82 -3.50
N LEU A 377 -32.82 -3.13 -4.77
CA LEU A 377 -31.47 -3.12 -5.35
C LEU A 377 -30.76 -1.75 -5.24
N TRP A 378 -31.52 -0.66 -5.29
CA TRP A 378 -30.95 0.67 -5.09
C TRP A 378 -30.35 0.83 -3.69
N LEU A 379 -31.05 0.35 -2.65
CA LEU A 379 -30.53 0.34 -1.28
C LEU A 379 -29.30 -0.56 -1.16
N VAL A 380 -29.34 -1.75 -1.75
CA VAL A 380 -28.17 -2.63 -1.81
C VAL A 380 -26.98 -1.90 -2.45
N GLY A 381 -27.20 -1.20 -3.59
CA GLY A 381 -26.19 -0.40 -4.26
C GLY A 381 -25.58 0.68 -3.36
N VAL A 382 -26.40 1.39 -2.57
CA VAL A 382 -25.92 2.39 -1.60
C VAL A 382 -25.12 1.73 -0.48
N PHE A 383 -25.58 0.61 0.07
CA PHE A 383 -24.91 -0.08 1.16
C PHE A 383 -23.52 -0.58 0.74
N ILE A 384 -23.43 -1.20 -0.43
CA ILE A 384 -22.15 -1.69 -0.95
C ILE A 384 -21.20 -0.54 -1.36
N ALA A 385 -21.73 0.61 -1.82
CA ALA A 385 -20.95 1.80 -2.07
C ALA A 385 -20.29 2.33 -0.78
N ILE A 386 -21.04 2.33 0.35
CA ILE A 386 -20.50 2.73 1.65
C ILE A 386 -19.36 1.78 2.10
N VAL A 387 -19.54 0.46 1.93
CA VAL A 387 -18.46 -0.52 2.18
C VAL A 387 -17.23 -0.24 1.30
N GLY A 388 -17.47 0.07 0.02
CA GLY A 388 -16.41 0.46 -0.91
C GLY A 388 -15.65 1.70 -0.46
N LEU A 389 -16.37 2.77 -0.06
CA LEU A 389 -15.77 4.00 0.47
C LEU A 389 -14.90 3.71 1.69
N GLY A 390 -15.38 2.90 2.64
CA GLY A 390 -14.63 2.52 3.84
C GLY A 390 -13.36 1.73 3.51
N THR A 391 -13.50 0.72 2.65
CA THR A 391 -12.38 -0.15 2.24
C THR A 391 -11.29 0.62 1.49
N GLY A 392 -11.67 1.50 0.55
CA GLY A 392 -10.71 2.30 -0.22
C GLY A 392 -9.89 3.25 0.64
N MET A 393 -10.50 3.86 1.67
CA MET A 393 -9.77 4.71 2.63
C MET A 393 -8.80 3.92 3.51
N LEU A 394 -9.09 2.67 3.83
CA LEU A 394 -8.28 1.87 4.76
C LEU A 394 -7.12 1.17 4.08
N MET A 395 -7.35 0.60 2.90
CA MET A 395 -6.52 -0.44 2.32
C MET A 395 -5.07 -0.01 2.10
N GLN A 396 -4.86 1.17 1.52
CA GLN A 396 -3.52 1.70 1.24
C GLN A 396 -3.00 2.60 2.37
N ASN A 397 -3.88 3.28 3.07
CA ASN A 397 -3.47 4.22 4.10
C ASN A 397 -3.00 3.52 5.40
N LEU A 398 -3.43 2.28 5.67
CA LEU A 398 -2.83 1.46 6.74
C LEU A 398 -1.38 1.10 6.42
N VAL A 399 -1.08 0.76 5.16
CA VAL A 399 0.29 0.50 4.71
C VAL A 399 1.14 1.77 4.79
N LEU A 400 0.59 2.92 4.36
CA LEU A 400 1.24 4.22 4.46
C LEU A 400 1.61 4.56 5.92
N ALA A 401 0.70 4.30 6.86
CA ALA A 401 0.94 4.53 8.29
C ALA A 401 2.14 3.73 8.80
N VAL A 402 2.26 2.46 8.40
CA VAL A 402 3.39 1.59 8.77
C VAL A 402 4.68 2.04 8.08
N GLN A 403 4.64 2.33 6.78
CA GLN A 403 5.82 2.82 6.05
C GLN A 403 6.36 4.14 6.61
N ASN A 404 5.53 4.96 7.26
CA ASN A 404 5.97 6.19 7.90
C ASN A 404 6.80 5.96 9.17
N THR A 405 6.77 4.76 9.75
CA THR A 405 7.45 4.43 11.02
C THR A 405 8.71 3.57 10.83
N VAL A 406 8.93 3.04 9.63
CA VAL A 406 10.06 2.14 9.35
C VAL A 406 11.13 2.82 8.49
N SER A 407 12.37 2.34 8.57
CA SER A 407 13.45 2.76 7.68
C SER A 407 13.22 2.26 6.24
N VAL A 408 13.82 2.95 5.26
CA VAL A 408 13.73 2.57 3.83
C VAL A 408 14.14 1.11 3.60
N GLN A 409 15.13 0.64 4.35
CA GLN A 409 15.68 -0.72 4.26
C GLN A 409 14.68 -1.81 4.67
N ASN A 410 13.63 -1.47 5.40
CA ASN A 410 12.63 -2.40 5.92
C ASN A 410 11.22 -2.15 5.35
N ILE A 411 11.08 -1.25 4.39
CA ILE A 411 9.78 -0.90 3.79
C ILE A 411 9.14 -2.10 3.12
N GLY A 412 9.94 -2.91 2.43
CA GLY A 412 9.49 -4.13 1.76
C GLY A 412 8.91 -5.13 2.74
N ALA A 413 9.69 -5.50 3.77
CA ALA A 413 9.24 -6.43 4.81
C ALA A 413 8.02 -5.91 5.59
N ALA A 414 7.99 -4.64 5.96
CA ALA A 414 6.88 -4.04 6.71
C ALA A 414 5.58 -4.00 5.88
N SER A 415 5.67 -3.57 4.63
CA SER A 415 4.52 -3.46 3.73
C SER A 415 3.94 -4.82 3.34
N SER A 416 4.82 -5.78 3.02
CA SER A 416 4.41 -7.15 2.70
C SER A 416 3.79 -7.87 3.90
N THR A 417 4.27 -7.59 5.12
CA THR A 417 3.66 -8.11 6.36
C THR A 417 2.21 -7.64 6.49
N VAL A 418 1.92 -6.35 6.31
CA VAL A 418 0.54 -5.83 6.36
C VAL A 418 -0.33 -6.45 5.26
N ALA A 419 0.20 -6.57 4.04
CA ALA A 419 -0.51 -7.18 2.91
C ALA A 419 -0.77 -8.68 3.15
N PHE A 420 0.21 -9.40 3.70
CA PHE A 420 0.08 -10.80 4.10
C PHE A 420 -1.06 -11.00 5.10
N PHE A 421 -1.06 -10.27 6.21
CA PHE A 421 -2.09 -10.40 7.23
C PHE A 421 -3.48 -10.02 6.72
N ARG A 422 -3.59 -9.07 5.79
CA ARG A 422 -4.86 -8.74 5.11
C ARG A 422 -5.35 -9.91 4.27
N THR A 423 -4.49 -10.55 3.47
CA THR A 423 -4.86 -11.70 2.62
C THR A 423 -5.19 -12.92 3.48
N PHE A 424 -4.41 -13.15 4.54
CA PHE A 424 -4.66 -14.21 5.53
C PHE A 424 -6.00 -14.02 6.25
N GLY A 425 -6.28 -12.80 6.72
CA GLY A 425 -7.58 -12.44 7.30
C GLY A 425 -8.73 -12.65 6.32
N GLY A 426 -8.52 -12.30 5.05
CA GLY A 426 -9.48 -12.54 3.98
C GLY A 426 -9.80 -14.01 3.77
N ALA A 427 -8.78 -14.86 3.72
CA ALA A 427 -8.95 -16.30 3.57
C ALA A 427 -9.72 -16.94 4.76
N ILE A 428 -9.36 -16.55 5.99
CA ILE A 428 -10.10 -16.95 7.19
C ILE A 428 -11.55 -16.45 7.11
N GLY A 429 -11.74 -15.18 6.78
CA GLY A 429 -13.05 -14.54 6.69
C GLY A 429 -13.97 -15.27 5.73
N VAL A 430 -13.51 -15.51 4.49
CA VAL A 430 -14.31 -16.23 3.49
C VAL A 430 -14.67 -17.65 3.95
N SER A 431 -13.73 -18.34 4.57
CA SER A 431 -13.99 -19.72 5.05
C SER A 431 -15.00 -19.75 6.20
N VAL A 432 -14.83 -18.89 7.21
CA VAL A 432 -15.73 -18.82 8.38
C VAL A 432 -17.12 -18.31 7.97
N LEU A 433 -17.18 -17.19 7.22
CA LEU A 433 -18.45 -16.63 6.76
C LEU A 433 -19.17 -17.60 5.80
N GLY A 434 -18.41 -18.32 4.95
CA GLY A 434 -18.96 -19.33 4.05
C GLY A 434 -19.54 -20.54 4.78
N SER A 435 -18.88 -20.99 5.86
CA SER A 435 -19.41 -22.07 6.70
C SER A 435 -20.71 -21.63 7.43
N VAL A 436 -20.71 -20.42 7.99
CA VAL A 436 -21.92 -19.85 8.62
C VAL A 436 -23.05 -19.71 7.59
N LEU A 437 -22.73 -19.23 6.38
CA LEU A 437 -23.70 -19.12 5.29
C LEU A 437 -24.31 -20.49 4.97
N ALA A 438 -23.47 -21.51 4.74
CA ALA A 438 -23.92 -22.84 4.38
C ALA A 438 -24.84 -23.46 5.45
N THR A 439 -24.45 -23.37 6.73
CA THR A 439 -25.26 -23.86 7.85
C THR A 439 -26.62 -23.14 7.92
N ARG A 440 -26.61 -21.80 7.84
CA ARG A 440 -27.84 -20.99 7.88
C ARG A 440 -28.76 -21.24 6.69
N VAL A 441 -28.20 -21.39 5.50
CA VAL A 441 -29.00 -21.74 4.30
C VAL A 441 -29.62 -23.11 4.48
N ALA A 442 -28.89 -24.11 4.99
CA ALA A 442 -29.43 -25.43 5.22
C ALA A 442 -30.58 -25.40 6.26
N ASP A 443 -30.39 -24.74 7.39
CA ASP A 443 -31.39 -24.62 8.46
C ASP A 443 -32.65 -23.87 7.97
N ASN A 444 -32.47 -22.73 7.31
CA ASN A 444 -33.59 -21.92 6.80
C ASN A 444 -34.34 -22.65 5.67
N SER A 445 -33.60 -23.32 4.76
CA SER A 445 -34.21 -24.10 3.68
C SER A 445 -35.00 -25.30 4.24
N ALA A 446 -34.43 -26.03 5.21
CA ALA A 446 -35.14 -27.16 5.84
C ALA A 446 -36.44 -26.70 6.51
N SER A 447 -36.39 -25.60 7.25
CA SER A 447 -37.57 -25.02 7.92
C SER A 447 -38.64 -24.55 6.91
N GLY A 448 -38.21 -23.88 5.84
CA GLY A 448 -39.12 -23.41 4.80
C GLY A 448 -39.76 -24.53 3.97
N LEU A 449 -39.00 -25.58 3.64
CA LEU A 449 -39.50 -26.77 2.92
C LEU A 449 -40.44 -27.59 3.79
N ALA A 450 -40.15 -27.74 5.08
CA ALA A 450 -41.07 -28.39 6.02
C ALA A 450 -42.44 -27.68 6.10
N ALA A 451 -42.46 -26.35 6.04
CA ALA A 451 -43.70 -25.55 5.98
C ALA A 451 -44.48 -25.79 4.69
N LEU A 452 -43.84 -26.23 3.60
CA LEU A 452 -44.50 -26.63 2.34
C LEU A 452 -44.87 -28.13 2.31
N GLY A 453 -44.62 -28.88 3.40
CA GLY A 453 -44.87 -30.32 3.48
C GLY A 453 -43.90 -31.20 2.68
N VAL A 454 -42.75 -30.67 2.28
CA VAL A 454 -41.72 -31.42 1.57
C VAL A 454 -40.80 -32.10 2.59
N PRO A 455 -40.65 -33.44 2.55
CA PRO A 455 -39.81 -34.17 3.53
C PRO A 455 -38.36 -33.72 3.49
N ALA A 456 -37.74 -33.56 4.65
CA ALA A 456 -36.31 -33.27 4.77
C ALA A 456 -35.49 -34.41 4.11
N GLY A 457 -34.71 -34.09 3.09
CA GLY A 457 -33.84 -35.04 2.38
C GLY A 457 -34.27 -35.38 0.94
N SER A 458 -35.41 -34.95 0.45
CA SER A 458 -35.84 -35.19 -0.93
C SER A 458 -35.10 -34.34 -1.99
N ASN A 459 -34.46 -33.27 -1.57
CA ASN A 459 -33.61 -32.45 -2.44
C ASN A 459 -32.20 -32.46 -1.88
N GLY A 460 -31.27 -33.11 -2.59
CA GLY A 460 -29.85 -33.14 -2.21
C GLY A 460 -29.35 -31.73 -1.88
N GLY A 461 -29.06 -31.50 -0.60
CA GLY A 461 -28.57 -30.21 -0.10
C GLY A 461 -27.26 -29.82 -0.74
N GLY A 462 -27.31 -29.16 -1.89
CA GLY A 462 -26.08 -28.75 -2.58
C GLY A 462 -26.23 -28.40 -4.05
N THR A 463 -27.41 -28.50 -4.66
CA THR A 463 -27.58 -28.07 -6.06
C THR A 463 -27.64 -26.54 -6.11
N LEU A 464 -26.56 -25.94 -6.63
CA LEU A 464 -26.49 -24.52 -6.98
C LEU A 464 -27.41 -24.14 -8.16
N ASP A 465 -28.03 -25.13 -8.80
CA ASP A 465 -28.97 -24.96 -9.92
C ASP A 465 -30.41 -24.82 -9.41
N ILE A 466 -30.71 -23.63 -8.84
CA ILE A 466 -32.07 -23.27 -8.38
C ILE A 466 -33.03 -23.10 -9.56
N GLY A 467 -32.51 -22.84 -10.77
CA GLY A 467 -33.32 -22.64 -11.95
C GLY A 467 -34.08 -23.87 -12.44
N SER A 468 -33.64 -25.08 -12.04
CA SER A 468 -34.28 -26.35 -12.37
C SER A 468 -35.37 -26.78 -11.37
N LEU A 469 -35.55 -26.03 -10.26
CA LEU A 469 -36.46 -26.39 -9.19
C LEU A 469 -37.86 -25.79 -9.39
N PRO A 470 -38.95 -26.45 -8.91
CA PRO A 470 -40.28 -25.85 -8.90
C PRO A 470 -40.33 -24.50 -8.16
N ASP A 471 -41.09 -23.54 -8.68
CA ASP A 471 -41.16 -22.17 -8.15
C ASP A 471 -41.32 -22.04 -6.63
N PRO A 472 -42.20 -22.81 -5.94
CA PRO A 472 -42.33 -22.70 -4.49
C PRO A 472 -41.05 -23.11 -3.72
N ILE A 473 -40.34 -24.13 -4.22
CA ILE A 473 -39.12 -24.61 -3.63
C ILE A 473 -37.96 -23.62 -3.89
N ALA A 474 -37.89 -23.13 -5.14
CA ALA A 474 -36.91 -22.11 -5.52
C ALA A 474 -37.05 -20.83 -4.69
N ALA A 475 -38.30 -20.38 -4.41
CA ALA A 475 -38.57 -19.22 -3.57
C ALA A 475 -38.07 -19.41 -2.13
N VAL A 476 -38.30 -20.57 -1.52
CA VAL A 476 -37.78 -20.89 -0.18
C VAL A 476 -36.29 -20.83 -0.13
N ILE A 477 -35.59 -21.42 -1.11
CA ILE A 477 -34.14 -21.44 -1.15
C ILE A 477 -33.56 -20.02 -1.37
N ARG A 478 -34.17 -19.22 -2.27
CA ARG A 478 -33.75 -17.82 -2.48
C ARG A 478 -33.92 -16.99 -1.22
N THR A 479 -35.03 -17.15 -0.49
CA THR A 479 -35.25 -16.47 0.80
C THR A 479 -34.18 -16.89 1.81
N ALA A 480 -33.94 -18.20 1.94
CA ALA A 480 -32.92 -18.73 2.83
C ALA A 480 -31.50 -18.16 2.56
N TYR A 481 -31.13 -18.04 1.27
CA TYR A 481 -29.87 -17.42 0.88
C TYR A 481 -29.84 -15.92 1.18
N GLY A 482 -30.92 -15.18 0.94
CA GLY A 482 -31.01 -13.76 1.23
C GLY A 482 -30.78 -13.46 2.70
N ASP A 483 -31.55 -14.10 3.58
CA ASP A 483 -31.47 -13.92 5.03
C ASP A 483 -30.13 -14.38 5.61
N ALA A 484 -29.60 -15.52 5.12
CA ALA A 484 -28.30 -16.00 5.53
C ALA A 484 -27.17 -15.05 5.13
N THR A 485 -27.27 -14.39 3.96
CA THR A 485 -26.31 -13.40 3.48
C THR A 485 -26.33 -12.15 4.35
N GLY A 486 -27.49 -11.63 4.73
CA GLY A 486 -27.60 -10.55 5.69
C GLY A 486 -26.88 -10.89 7.01
N ARG A 487 -27.07 -12.11 7.51
CA ARG A 487 -26.43 -12.56 8.76
C ARG A 487 -24.92 -12.58 8.70
N ILE A 488 -24.30 -13.07 7.61
CA ILE A 488 -22.85 -13.09 7.50
C ILE A 488 -22.28 -11.66 7.37
N PHE A 489 -22.97 -10.74 6.73
CA PHE A 489 -22.54 -9.34 6.68
C PHE A 489 -22.67 -8.64 8.04
N LEU A 490 -23.67 -8.99 8.84
CA LEU A 490 -23.74 -8.50 10.22
C LEU A 490 -22.51 -8.97 11.04
N ILE A 491 -22.08 -10.23 10.88
CA ILE A 491 -20.86 -10.75 11.51
C ILE A 491 -19.64 -9.97 11.01
N ALA A 492 -19.54 -9.71 9.70
CA ALA A 492 -18.48 -8.87 9.15
C ALA A 492 -18.48 -7.46 9.74
N GLY A 493 -19.66 -6.90 10.05
CA GLY A 493 -19.82 -5.62 10.76
C GLY A 493 -19.22 -5.64 12.18
N PHE A 494 -19.42 -6.71 12.93
CA PHE A 494 -18.77 -6.89 14.23
C PHE A 494 -17.26 -7.02 14.11
N VAL A 495 -16.75 -7.71 13.09
CA VAL A 495 -15.31 -7.78 12.81
C VAL A 495 -14.77 -6.39 12.42
N ALA A 496 -15.54 -5.59 11.67
CA ALA A 496 -15.16 -4.22 11.32
C ALA A 496 -15.03 -3.30 12.54
N LEU A 497 -15.73 -3.56 13.66
CA LEU A 497 -15.51 -2.83 14.93
C LEU A 497 -14.08 -3.02 15.45
N VAL A 498 -13.47 -4.18 15.23
CA VAL A 498 -12.05 -4.40 15.58
C VAL A 498 -11.16 -3.44 14.80
N THR A 499 -11.49 -3.17 13.51
CA THR A 499 -10.76 -2.16 12.72
C THR A 499 -10.87 -0.78 13.36
N VAL A 500 -12.08 -0.36 13.78
CA VAL A 500 -12.28 0.94 14.45
C VAL A 500 -11.42 1.02 15.71
N LEU A 501 -11.52 0.03 16.59
CA LEU A 501 -10.74 0.00 17.82
C LEU A 501 -9.23 0.06 17.54
N ALA A 502 -8.72 -0.77 16.65
CA ALA A 502 -7.31 -0.79 16.30
C ALA A 502 -6.85 0.59 15.76
N VAL A 503 -7.60 1.17 14.82
CA VAL A 503 -7.26 2.45 14.17
C VAL A 503 -7.29 3.63 15.15
N LEU A 504 -8.25 3.67 16.08
CA LEU A 504 -8.31 4.73 17.10
C LEU A 504 -7.06 4.75 17.98
N PHE A 505 -6.52 3.57 18.32
CA PHE A 505 -5.31 3.44 19.15
C PHE A 505 -3.98 3.60 18.38
N ILE A 506 -3.98 3.68 17.06
CA ILE A 506 -2.77 4.01 16.28
C ILE A 506 -2.32 5.44 16.63
N PRO A 507 -1.05 5.66 17.02
CA PRO A 507 -0.53 6.99 17.30
C PRO A 507 -0.60 7.90 16.06
N ASN A 508 -1.03 9.15 16.25
CA ASN A 508 -1.05 10.12 15.16
C ASN A 508 0.35 10.73 14.99
N ARG A 509 1.12 10.21 14.07
CA ARG A 509 2.44 10.73 13.73
C ARG A 509 2.36 11.52 12.42
N PRO A 510 2.97 12.72 12.33
CA PRO A 510 3.02 13.47 11.07
C PRO A 510 3.74 12.65 9.98
N LEU A 511 3.34 12.84 8.73
CA LEU A 511 4.01 12.19 7.61
C LEU A 511 5.36 12.86 7.36
N ARG A 512 6.38 12.04 7.18
CA ARG A 512 7.72 12.50 6.84
C ARG A 512 7.74 13.05 5.41
N THR A 513 8.50 14.10 5.22
CA THR A 513 8.78 14.71 3.90
C THR A 513 10.02 14.09 3.25
N THR A 514 10.92 13.47 4.04
CA THR A 514 12.12 12.80 3.58
C THR A 514 11.91 11.28 3.49
N ILE A 515 12.64 10.62 2.62
CA ILE A 515 12.58 9.18 2.45
C ILE A 515 13.26 8.48 3.64
N ASP A 516 14.42 8.98 4.10
CA ASP A 516 15.18 8.36 5.18
C ASP A 516 14.77 8.83 6.58
N LEU A 517 14.88 7.93 7.56
CA LEU A 517 14.86 8.29 8.97
C LEU A 517 16.18 9.01 9.30
N LYS A 518 16.12 10.21 9.88
CA LYS A 518 17.30 10.79 10.54
C LYS A 518 17.78 9.80 11.61
N PRO A 519 19.10 9.59 11.77
CA PRO A 519 19.63 8.75 12.84
C PRO A 519 19.06 9.22 14.19
N GLN A 520 18.62 8.30 15.04
CA GLN A 520 18.04 8.61 16.37
C GLN A 520 19.05 9.24 17.37
N GLY A 521 20.25 9.59 16.93
CA GLY A 521 21.29 10.24 17.73
C GLY A 521 21.30 11.77 17.67
N GLU A 522 20.54 12.37 16.76
CA GLU A 522 20.45 13.83 16.63
C GLU A 522 19.10 14.35 17.10
N GLN A 523 18.71 13.96 18.30
CA GLN A 523 17.80 14.80 19.09
C GLN A 523 18.58 16.08 19.36
N ALA A 524 18.11 17.20 18.79
CA ALA A 524 18.60 18.53 19.18
C ALA A 524 18.69 18.57 20.71
N VAL A 525 19.89 18.65 21.21
CA VAL A 525 20.13 19.04 22.59
C VAL A 525 19.34 20.33 22.76
N PRO A 526 18.38 20.43 23.71
CA PRO A 526 17.77 21.70 24.00
C PRO A 526 18.96 22.64 24.32
N VAL A 527 19.07 23.72 23.58
CA VAL A 527 19.93 24.82 24.00
C VAL A 527 19.29 25.30 25.27
N GLU A 528 19.84 24.90 26.41
CA GLU A 528 19.55 25.55 27.68
C GLU A 528 19.88 27.04 27.48
N ASP A 529 18.84 27.86 27.48
CA ASP A 529 18.96 29.28 27.62
C ASP A 529 19.71 29.53 28.93
N SER A 530 21.02 29.77 28.80
CA SER A 530 21.78 30.33 29.91
C SER A 530 21.33 31.77 30.06
N ASP A 531 20.47 31.99 31.04
CA ASP A 531 20.10 33.28 31.58
C ASP A 531 21.36 34.12 31.79
N VAL A 532 21.58 35.10 30.92
CA VAL A 532 22.46 36.22 31.17
C VAL A 532 21.59 37.32 31.80
N GLN A 533 21.38 37.25 33.10
CA GLN A 533 21.02 38.43 33.86
C GLN A 533 22.31 39.22 34.10
N GLY A 534 22.35 40.39 33.55
CA GLY A 534 23.34 41.38 33.84
C GLY A 534 23.13 41.98 35.21
N GLU A 535 24.22 42.15 35.95
CA GLU A 535 24.31 43.20 36.92
C GLU A 535 25.71 43.76 37.01
N THR A 536 25.74 45.05 37.04
CA THR A 536 26.81 46.00 37.00
C THR A 536 27.64 46.03 38.28
N ALA A 537 28.86 46.52 38.08
CA ALA A 537 29.68 47.42 38.95
C ALA A 537 30.76 46.80 39.85
N VAL A 538 31.97 47.18 39.49
CA VAL A 538 32.99 47.85 40.35
C VAL A 538 33.50 47.06 41.56
N ASP A 539 34.76 46.64 41.63
CA ASP A 539 35.86 47.41 42.19
C ASP A 539 37.19 46.66 42.20
N MET A 540 38.24 47.44 42.25
CA MET A 540 39.66 47.19 42.24
C MET A 540 40.19 46.35 43.40
N GLN A 541 41.31 45.79 43.15
CA GLN A 541 42.54 45.75 43.98
C GLN A 541 43.08 44.39 44.40
N LYS A 542 44.30 44.17 43.90
CA LYS A 542 45.55 43.74 44.61
C LYS A 542 45.53 42.39 45.36
N ASP A 543 46.41 41.54 45.18
CA ASP A 543 47.83 41.47 45.36
C ASP A 543 48.37 40.04 45.25
N GLU A 544 49.51 39.94 44.64
CA GLU A 544 50.70 39.17 44.97
C GLU A 544 50.68 37.67 45.30
N ALA A 545 51.38 36.98 44.41
CA ALA A 545 52.59 36.25 44.72
C ALA A 545 52.50 34.74 45.06
N ARG A 546 53.29 34.08 44.30
CA ARG A 546 54.24 32.97 44.58
C ARG A 546 53.93 31.60 44.01
N THR A 547 54.69 31.30 42.95
CA THR A 547 55.75 30.25 42.84
C THR A 547 55.26 28.83 43.18
N ASP A 548 55.46 27.81 42.42
CA ASP A 548 56.61 27.29 41.68
C ASP A 548 56.25 26.01 40.92
N THR A 549 56.98 25.84 39.86
CA THR A 549 57.51 24.61 39.28
C THR A 549 56.64 23.62 38.50
N ALA A 550 56.88 23.68 37.22
CA ALA A 550 57.34 22.59 36.33
C ALA A 550 56.37 21.40 36.12
N ASP A 551 55.89 21.13 34.95
CA ASP A 551 56.70 20.45 33.92
C ASP A 551 56.00 20.53 32.54
N THR A 552 56.82 20.65 31.55
CA THR A 552 56.63 20.72 30.13
C THR A 552 55.91 19.51 29.53
N THR A 553 54.93 19.75 28.64
CA THR A 553 54.96 19.15 27.32
C THR A 553 54.10 19.97 26.34
N GLU A 554 54.78 20.52 25.36
CA GLU A 554 54.31 21.17 24.15
C GLU A 554 53.38 20.26 23.35
N ILE A 555 52.20 20.77 22.98
CA ILE A 555 51.58 20.43 21.70
C ILE A 555 51.02 21.72 21.09
N ALA A 556 51.61 22.11 19.98
CA ALA A 556 51.30 23.28 19.18
C ALA A 556 49.90 23.24 18.56
N PRO A 557 49.30 24.42 18.32
CA PRO A 557 48.03 24.50 17.57
C PRO A 557 48.31 24.37 16.08
N VAL A 558 47.72 23.36 15.45
CA VAL A 558 47.69 23.22 14.00
C VAL A 558 46.64 24.18 13.44
N THR A 559 47.10 25.29 12.92
CA THR A 559 46.36 26.14 11.99
C THR A 559 46.33 25.43 10.64
N ALA A 560 45.15 24.97 10.17
CA ALA A 560 44.96 24.55 8.79
C ALA A 560 44.62 25.77 7.93
N PRO A 561 45.20 25.90 6.74
CA PRO A 561 44.98 27.02 5.85
C PRO A 561 43.65 26.89 5.12
N VAL A 562 42.94 28.01 5.06
CA VAL A 562 41.77 28.21 4.18
C VAL A 562 42.25 28.16 2.73
N GLY A 563 42.06 27.04 2.07
CA GLY A 563 42.25 26.91 0.63
C GLY A 563 41.03 27.50 -0.11
N LYS A 564 41.28 28.52 -0.91
CA LYS A 564 40.37 29.00 -1.94
C LYS A 564 40.21 27.88 -2.97
N HIS A 565 39.04 27.28 -3.06
CA HIS A 565 38.64 26.53 -4.24
C HIS A 565 37.73 27.42 -5.09
N GLU A 566 38.21 27.70 -6.29
CA GLU A 566 37.45 28.23 -7.40
C GLU A 566 36.31 27.27 -7.69
N ALA A 567 35.08 27.84 -7.77
CA ALA A 567 33.86 27.13 -8.12
C ALA A 567 33.90 26.81 -9.62
N ALA A 568 33.77 25.54 -9.95
CA ALA A 568 33.42 25.10 -11.28
C ALA A 568 31.90 25.29 -11.50
N GLU A 569 31.57 25.87 -12.62
CA GLU A 569 30.24 26.24 -13.09
C GLU A 569 29.32 25.01 -13.20
N GLY A 570 28.22 25.04 -12.47
CA GLY A 570 27.07 24.16 -12.62
C GLY A 570 25.85 24.84 -12.04
N SER A 571 25.00 25.33 -12.92
CA SER A 571 23.87 26.23 -12.71
C SER A 571 22.90 25.81 -11.60
N ALA A 572 22.90 26.57 -10.49
CA ALA A 572 21.84 26.60 -9.49
C ALA A 572 20.83 27.73 -9.82
N PRO A 573 19.58 27.63 -9.40
CA PRO A 573 18.47 28.48 -9.87
C PRO A 573 18.56 29.99 -9.54
N PHE A 574 19.59 30.40 -8.86
CA PHE A 574 19.93 31.82 -8.60
C PHE A 574 21.38 32.14 -8.98
N ASP A 575 21.98 31.43 -9.93
CA ASP A 575 23.37 31.64 -10.37
C ASP A 575 23.59 32.99 -11.11
N GLY A 576 22.56 33.82 -11.33
CA GLY A 576 22.66 35.20 -11.77
C GLY A 576 22.56 36.23 -10.66
N LEU A 577 22.30 35.83 -9.42
CA LEU A 577 22.18 36.73 -8.27
C LEU A 577 23.50 36.77 -7.50
N SER A 578 23.98 37.98 -7.19
CA SER A 578 25.11 38.14 -6.28
C SER A 578 24.75 37.55 -4.89
N THR A 579 25.75 37.07 -4.16
CA THR A 579 25.56 36.52 -2.79
C THR A 579 24.83 37.51 -1.90
N ASP A 580 25.08 38.82 -2.09
CA ASP A 580 24.46 39.92 -1.36
C ASP A 580 22.96 40.11 -1.73
N ALA A 581 22.58 39.89 -2.99
CA ALA A 581 21.18 39.93 -3.43
C ALA A 581 20.39 38.73 -2.92
N ARG A 582 21.02 37.55 -2.85
CA ARG A 582 20.46 36.33 -2.27
C ARG A 582 20.22 36.46 -0.76
N ASP A 583 21.19 37.04 -0.03
CA ASP A 583 21.07 37.28 1.41
C ASP A 583 20.05 38.38 1.72
N ARG A 584 19.92 39.40 0.86
CA ARG A 584 18.86 40.39 0.97
C ARG A 584 17.49 39.81 0.70
N LEU A 585 17.35 38.93 -0.28
CA LEU A 585 16.11 38.20 -0.56
C LEU A 585 15.71 37.37 0.66
N LEU A 586 16.63 36.64 1.23
CA LEU A 586 16.41 35.85 2.43
C LEU A 586 16.07 36.72 3.65
N SER A 587 16.72 37.89 3.81
CA SER A 587 16.46 38.81 4.92
C SER A 587 15.14 39.57 4.82
N LEU A 588 14.61 39.75 3.60
CA LEU A 588 13.30 40.37 3.37
C LEU A 588 12.14 39.38 3.47
N LEU A 589 12.42 38.11 3.19
CA LEU A 589 11.44 37.04 3.24
C LEU A 589 11.40 36.31 4.60
N LEU A 590 12.42 36.48 5.44
CA LEU A 590 12.41 36.03 6.81
C LEU A 590 11.80 37.15 7.68
N PRO A 591 10.67 36.93 8.36
CA PRO A 591 10.13 37.91 9.30
C PRO A 591 11.16 38.22 10.39
N LYS A 592 11.27 39.49 10.77
CA LYS A 592 11.90 39.86 12.05
C LYS A 592 11.20 39.08 13.17
N PRO A 593 11.88 38.70 14.25
CA PRO A 593 11.27 37.93 15.32
C PRO A 593 9.96 38.60 15.73
N ALA A 594 8.87 37.90 15.53
CA ALA A 594 7.54 38.39 15.74
C ALA A 594 7.08 38.01 17.16
N GLU A 595 6.48 38.96 17.83
CA GLU A 595 5.96 38.81 19.18
C GLU A 595 4.62 38.06 19.28
N THR A 596 4.08 37.53 18.13
CA THR A 596 2.77 36.86 18.11
C THR A 596 2.80 35.56 17.30
N LEU A 597 2.00 34.56 17.74
CA LEU A 597 1.84 33.25 17.10
C LEU A 597 1.38 33.36 15.62
N ASP A 598 0.53 34.35 15.31
CA ASP A 598 -0.04 34.58 13.97
C ASP A 598 1.04 34.96 12.93
N ALA A 599 2.06 35.70 13.35
CA ALA A 599 3.15 36.09 12.46
C ALA A 599 4.14 34.95 12.17
N LEU A 600 4.20 33.93 13.04
CA LEU A 600 4.96 32.69 12.79
C LEU A 600 4.26 31.80 11.75
N GLU A 601 2.93 31.74 11.81
CA GLU A 601 2.13 30.97 10.87
C GLU A 601 2.14 31.60 9.47
N GLU A 602 2.10 32.94 9.39
CA GLU A 602 2.28 33.70 8.14
C GLU A 602 3.69 33.55 7.55
N ALA A 603 4.71 33.48 8.39
CA ALA A 603 6.09 33.25 7.98
C ALA A 603 6.33 31.82 7.44
N GLU A 604 5.65 30.81 7.99
CA GLU A 604 5.73 29.44 7.44
C GLU A 604 5.03 29.31 6.10
N VAL A 605 3.91 30.01 5.91
CA VAL A 605 3.20 30.04 4.62
C VAL A 605 4.06 30.71 3.54
N LEU A 606 4.68 31.87 3.87
CA LEU A 606 5.59 32.58 2.97
C LEU A 606 6.84 31.75 2.61
N ARG A 607 7.41 31.01 3.56
CA ARG A 607 8.54 30.11 3.30
C ARG A 607 8.16 28.94 2.37
N ALA A 608 6.97 28.38 2.55
CA ALA A 608 6.48 27.31 1.69
C ALA A 608 6.26 27.82 0.25
N GLU A 609 5.75 29.04 0.09
CA GLU A 609 5.48 29.64 -1.21
C GLU A 609 6.75 30.09 -1.93
N VAL A 610 7.77 30.54 -1.19
CA VAL A 610 9.11 30.82 -1.75
C VAL A 610 9.81 29.53 -2.20
N ALA A 611 9.65 28.44 -1.46
CA ALA A 611 10.19 27.14 -1.88
C ALA A 611 9.48 26.60 -3.14
N GLU A 612 8.18 26.86 -3.29
CA GLU A 612 7.42 26.50 -4.48
C GLU A 612 7.85 27.35 -5.70
N LEU A 613 8.08 28.64 -5.50
CA LEU A 613 8.64 29.54 -6.52
C LEU A 613 10.05 29.13 -6.96
N GLN A 614 10.87 28.70 -6.02
CA GLN A 614 12.21 28.19 -6.30
C GLN A 614 12.15 26.94 -7.16
N GLN A 615 11.22 26.04 -6.85
CA GLN A 615 11.01 24.80 -7.60
C GLN A 615 10.39 25.07 -9.00
N GLU A 616 9.56 26.10 -9.13
CA GLU A 616 8.98 26.50 -10.41
C GLU A 616 10.00 27.20 -11.32
N LEU A 617 10.90 28.00 -10.77
CA LEU A 617 12.07 28.58 -11.47
C LEU A 617 13.00 27.48 -12.02
N ASP A 618 13.28 26.46 -11.21
CA ASP A 618 14.12 25.32 -11.59
C ASP A 618 13.50 24.47 -12.71
N SER A 619 12.16 24.42 -12.76
CA SER A 619 11.46 23.49 -13.65
C SER A 619 11.03 24.06 -15.00
N LYS A 620 10.93 25.40 -15.15
CA LYS A 620 10.20 25.98 -16.30
C LYS A 620 10.91 27.08 -17.08
N MET A 621 12.11 27.54 -16.74
CA MET A 621 12.67 28.78 -17.37
C MET A 621 11.60 29.89 -17.45
N LEU A 622 11.12 30.32 -16.30
CA LEU A 622 10.11 31.37 -16.24
C LEU A 622 10.68 32.71 -16.75
N SER A 623 9.92 33.43 -17.54
CA SER A 623 10.29 34.78 -17.93
C SER A 623 10.37 35.69 -16.69
N PHE A 624 11.26 36.68 -16.72
CA PHE A 624 11.43 37.66 -15.64
C PHE A 624 10.11 38.29 -15.21
N ASP A 625 9.20 38.54 -16.17
CA ASP A 625 7.86 39.11 -15.93
C ASP A 625 6.99 38.16 -15.06
N ALA A 626 7.11 36.85 -15.21
CA ALA A 626 6.37 35.88 -14.39
C ALA A 626 6.86 35.86 -12.95
N VAL A 627 8.15 36.06 -12.72
CA VAL A 627 8.73 36.18 -11.37
C VAL A 627 8.25 37.44 -10.66
N CYS A 628 8.27 38.60 -11.36
CA CYS A 628 7.77 39.85 -10.82
C CYS A 628 6.29 39.78 -10.45
N GLU A 629 5.46 39.22 -11.33
CA GLU A 629 4.03 39.06 -11.08
C GLU A 629 3.75 38.15 -9.85
N ARG A 630 4.56 37.12 -9.65
CA ARG A 630 4.42 36.25 -8.51
C ARG A 630 4.85 36.91 -7.19
N LEU A 631 5.91 37.70 -7.21
CA LEU A 631 6.36 38.49 -6.05
C LEU A 631 5.32 39.56 -5.65
N ARG A 632 4.60 40.18 -6.64
CA ARG A 632 3.46 41.05 -6.37
C ARG A 632 2.31 40.34 -5.67
N ARG A 633 2.00 39.11 -6.05
CA ARG A 633 0.96 38.28 -5.37
C ARG A 633 1.31 37.91 -3.94
N LEU A 634 2.59 37.90 -3.60
CA LEU A 634 3.08 37.70 -2.23
C LEU A 634 3.01 39.00 -1.38
N GLY A 635 2.48 40.10 -1.93
CA GLY A 635 2.28 41.37 -1.23
C GLY A 635 3.53 42.25 -1.14
N LEU A 636 4.60 41.96 -1.91
CA LEU A 636 5.77 42.81 -1.96
C LEU A 636 5.46 44.06 -2.80
N SER A 637 5.89 45.24 -2.30
CA SER A 637 5.77 46.49 -3.02
C SER A 637 6.79 46.56 -4.19
N GLU A 638 6.51 47.36 -5.22
CA GLU A 638 7.41 47.59 -6.37
C GLU A 638 8.84 47.94 -5.93
N ASP A 639 8.97 48.78 -4.89
CA ASP A 639 10.28 49.16 -4.34
C ASP A 639 11.01 47.99 -3.64
N GLN A 640 10.29 47.05 -3.12
CA GLN A 640 10.86 45.83 -2.55
C GLN A 640 11.27 44.85 -3.63
N ILE A 641 10.45 44.70 -4.67
CA ILE A 641 10.73 43.88 -5.85
C ILE A 641 11.95 44.43 -6.60
N ALA A 642 12.02 45.76 -6.82
CA ALA A 642 13.16 46.39 -7.46
C ALA A 642 14.45 46.24 -6.65
N ARG A 643 14.39 46.32 -5.32
CA ARG A 643 15.57 46.09 -4.46
C ARG A 643 16.04 44.63 -4.44
N VAL A 644 15.11 43.70 -4.54
CA VAL A 644 15.41 42.26 -4.59
C VAL A 644 16.02 41.85 -5.93
N LEU A 645 15.54 42.45 -7.03
CA LEU A 645 15.93 42.09 -8.41
C LEU A 645 16.98 43.04 -8.98
N GLY A 646 17.27 44.17 -8.32
CA GLY A 646 18.14 45.26 -8.84
C GLY A 646 19.61 44.89 -9.11
N ASP A 647 20.08 43.76 -8.55
CA ASP A 647 21.44 43.26 -8.80
C ASP A 647 21.47 42.11 -9.83
N VAL A 648 20.33 41.78 -10.47
CA VAL A 648 20.25 40.75 -11.53
C VAL A 648 20.66 41.42 -12.86
N HIS A 649 21.86 41.09 -13.32
CA HIS A 649 22.38 41.60 -14.60
C HIS A 649 21.70 40.85 -15.77
N VAL A 650 20.53 41.34 -16.20
CA VAL A 650 19.86 40.90 -17.44
C VAL A 650 20.09 41.97 -18.48
N PRO A 651 20.73 41.67 -19.62
CA PRO A 651 21.21 42.67 -20.58
C PRO A 651 20.15 43.63 -21.21
N ASP A 652 18.85 43.39 -20.95
CA ASP A 652 17.75 44.15 -21.61
C ASP A 652 16.73 44.82 -20.67
N VAL A 653 16.97 44.87 -19.36
CA VAL A 653 15.96 45.33 -18.40
C VAL A 653 15.89 46.82 -18.25
N HIS A 654 17.00 47.56 -18.49
CA HIS A 654 17.03 49.02 -18.35
C HIS A 654 16.22 49.78 -19.41
N SER A 655 15.92 49.20 -20.58
CA SER A 655 15.12 49.86 -21.61
C SER A 655 13.60 49.72 -21.43
N ARG A 656 13.13 48.82 -20.54
CA ARG A 656 11.70 48.61 -20.32
C ARG A 656 11.11 49.31 -19.08
N PHE A 657 11.96 49.68 -18.11
CA PHE A 657 11.51 50.45 -16.95
C PHE A 657 11.21 51.93 -17.24
N ASP A 658 11.86 52.51 -18.26
CA ASP A 658 11.62 53.92 -18.68
C ASP A 658 10.38 54.10 -19.57
N ALA A 659 9.76 53.02 -20.07
CA ALA A 659 8.62 53.09 -20.98
C ALA A 659 7.24 53.05 -20.29
N SER A 660 7.17 52.86 -18.98
CA SER A 660 5.90 52.79 -18.23
C SER A 660 5.60 54.02 -17.38
N HIS A 661 6.40 55.11 -17.52
CA HIS A 661 6.21 56.41 -16.88
C HIS A 661 6.12 57.57 -17.89
N ASN A 662 5.42 57.34 -19.06
CA ASN A 662 4.90 58.43 -19.89
C ASN A 662 3.44 58.17 -20.28
#